data_cd89166bcad59e4576a0065370f935fa
#
_entry.id   cd89166bcad59e4576a0065370f935fa
#
_cell.length_a   1.000
_cell.length_b   1.000
_cell.length_c   1.000
_cell.angle_alpha   90.00
_cell.angle_beta   90.00
_cell.angle_gamma   90.00
#
_symmetry.space_group_name_H-M   'P 1'
#
loop_
_entity.id
_entity.type
_entity.pdbx_description
1 polymer ?
#
loop_
_entity_poly.entity_id
_entity_poly.type
_entity_poly.pdbx_seq_one_letter_code
_entity_poly.pdbx_strand_id
1 'polypeptide(L)'
;MIGSVWNKWDLHLHSPFTNLNNNYGKSDIREYAQAIKSAELSLIGITNYFFFKEDELEIIRSALYEVDAKAVVLGNIEFRINQPNKDGEWINIHIIFSETIATKTINELLSKFPVTNTTTEGKSIWCSEESFKNCGVNAGEIVIDPKLLIKHLEENLIAGKDFIVAMCPNGYGGFQPDRKEGRSVAVALEIDKFSHIIFGRPRDRSFFLLTDRFEGAIAKPVFNCSDAHAIEQIGEKYTWAKAKPNFQGLRQSVFEPSDRVQQTDDFVERSFIKPYFRKISVKGKIFEDGDIKFSHQDILLNPNMVAIIGGRGTGKSLLLDAVFSRLGNCQGTERVRGVNVENLSITLNQGGVDGADIEFDSLTEDAYTYLHVSQGNIHSYSKDPISLSNEIKRMLGIRSIPFDPVISQELVQILGDYRAFVEYWNAKDANGAQINKPAYQNSIIEKNTQLISTLTNPQNHALIERYQANSSTINEKKAFTGRSAEILSELIRTIGKLNEKLVEYNDYRDSLTKVPFIVVDQITQTMNLNNISADAKILELSRDNEQIRAEFAKQGINQDISSLLHKITEYQYAIDLAKDKLNEIDLKTKEYHRYVARRGELGGQYNSYIENMRLEIDIAFGRLQQPNPEWNEEQNGLVQHILRDINIIGTIVFDIEKFYNGLERCVNRGKFRGSAEKTTKEKLDSTFCVRSKDDFFRLLTGQKIMNVDDKFISIEEFFWKDEYFNQGGRYELINYLFSPENIKSFLYINAEFTYKAKPVNKLSVGQRGTFYVCLKLATDPFGSPFIFDQPEDDLDNEFIVTQLVPLFNVIKKYRQVIIVTHNANLVVNSDAEQVIVADNDGELITYSSGALEDGDVKSGTGVRAKVCSILEGGHTAFERRERKYGI
;
A
#
# COMPACT_ATOMS: atom_id res chain seq x y z
N MET A 1 -28.12 1.57 13.98
CA MET A 1 -27.66 0.43 14.86
C MET A 1 -26.31 -0.03 14.35
N ILE A 2 -25.38 -0.37 15.25
CA ILE A 2 -23.99 -0.71 14.91
C ILE A 2 -23.80 -2.17 14.44
N GLY A 3 -24.87 -2.96 14.38
CA GLY A 3 -24.81 -4.38 14.06
C GLY A 3 -24.47 -5.27 15.26
N SER A 4 -23.82 -6.42 15.01
CA SER A 4 -23.39 -7.38 16.01
C SER A 4 -22.14 -6.86 16.73
N VAL A 5 -22.22 -6.77 18.05
CA VAL A 5 -21.11 -6.35 18.92
C VAL A 5 -20.93 -7.36 20.06
N TRP A 6 -19.75 -7.36 20.65
CA TRP A 6 -19.47 -8.20 21.82
C TRP A 6 -20.26 -7.74 23.02
N ASN A 7 -20.94 -8.70 23.66
CA ASN A 7 -21.68 -8.48 24.92
C ASN A 7 -21.71 -9.76 25.76
N LYS A 8 -21.98 -9.61 27.06
CA LYS A 8 -21.92 -10.69 28.04
C LYS A 8 -23.24 -11.45 28.07
N TRP A 9 -23.16 -12.77 27.91
CA TRP A 9 -24.30 -13.69 27.99
C TRP A 9 -24.13 -14.72 29.08
N ASP A 10 -25.19 -14.99 29.79
CA ASP A 10 -25.31 -16.11 30.73
C ASP A 10 -26.57 -16.91 30.42
N LEU A 11 -26.41 -18.02 29.71
CA LEU A 11 -27.53 -18.84 29.22
C LEU A 11 -27.99 -19.89 30.22
N HIS A 12 -27.34 -20.00 31.37
CA HIS A 12 -27.71 -20.94 32.44
C HIS A 12 -27.70 -20.21 33.79
N LEU A 13 -28.83 -19.57 34.08
CA LEU A 13 -29.05 -18.76 35.29
C LEU A 13 -30.41 -19.13 35.93
N HIS A 14 -30.39 -19.82 37.09
CA HIS A 14 -31.62 -20.12 37.80
C HIS A 14 -32.24 -18.87 38.39
N SER A 15 -33.54 -18.89 38.51
CA SER A 15 -34.30 -17.79 39.11
C SER A 15 -34.72 -18.09 40.55
N PRO A 16 -35.18 -17.10 41.34
CA PRO A 16 -35.78 -17.31 42.63
C PRO A 16 -37.01 -18.25 42.63
N PHE A 17 -37.54 -18.59 41.43
CA PHE A 17 -38.64 -19.53 41.23
C PHE A 17 -38.18 -20.97 40.96
N THR A 18 -36.87 -21.24 40.98
CA THR A 18 -36.32 -22.57 40.60
C THR A 18 -36.90 -23.70 41.42
N ASN A 19 -37.26 -24.80 40.76
CA ASN A 19 -37.91 -25.96 41.36
C ASN A 19 -37.00 -26.78 42.28
N LEU A 20 -35.67 -26.73 42.03
CA LEU A 20 -34.65 -27.46 42.80
C LEU A 20 -33.50 -26.52 43.17
N ASN A 21 -32.80 -26.86 44.26
CA ASN A 21 -31.55 -26.21 44.69
C ASN A 21 -31.69 -24.70 44.92
N ASN A 22 -32.85 -24.19 45.28
CA ASN A 22 -33.11 -22.76 45.45
C ASN A 22 -32.38 -22.21 46.70
N ASN A 23 -31.31 -21.45 46.51
CA ASN A 23 -30.52 -20.79 47.55
C ASN A 23 -30.73 -19.27 47.59
N TYR A 24 -31.70 -18.73 46.85
CA TYR A 24 -32.02 -17.29 46.85
C TYR A 24 -32.62 -16.80 48.15
N GLY A 25 -33.10 -17.72 49.01
CA GLY A 25 -33.62 -17.40 50.32
C GLY A 25 -34.89 -16.53 50.28
N LYS A 26 -34.83 -15.36 50.95
CA LYS A 26 -35.86 -14.35 50.91
C LYS A 26 -35.57 -13.20 49.93
N SER A 27 -34.63 -13.36 49.05
CA SER A 27 -34.27 -12.32 48.06
C SER A 27 -35.46 -11.96 47.20
N ASP A 28 -35.69 -10.65 47.05
CA ASP A 28 -36.74 -10.12 46.19
C ASP A 28 -36.33 -10.26 44.72
N ILE A 29 -37.29 -10.47 43.86
CA ILE A 29 -37.09 -10.50 42.39
C ILE A 29 -36.43 -9.21 41.86
N ARG A 30 -36.61 -8.08 42.52
CA ARG A 30 -35.96 -6.82 42.23
C ARG A 30 -34.45 -6.86 42.52
N GLU A 31 -34.04 -7.49 43.64
CA GLU A 31 -32.61 -7.69 43.97
C GLU A 31 -31.95 -8.59 42.90
N TYR A 32 -32.66 -9.62 42.48
CA TYR A 32 -32.22 -10.49 41.36
C TYR A 32 -32.04 -9.70 40.08
N ALA A 33 -33.01 -8.89 39.68
CA ALA A 33 -32.92 -8.03 38.51
C ALA A 33 -31.76 -7.00 38.60
N GLN A 34 -31.54 -6.45 39.82
CA GLN A 34 -30.44 -5.50 40.05
C GLN A 34 -29.05 -6.17 39.96
N ALA A 35 -28.91 -7.42 40.39
CA ALA A 35 -27.68 -8.20 40.26
C ALA A 35 -27.37 -8.46 38.78
N ILE A 36 -28.35 -8.84 37.96
CA ILE A 36 -28.22 -9.01 36.51
C ILE A 36 -27.77 -7.71 35.84
N LYS A 37 -28.39 -6.56 36.23
CA LYS A 37 -27.98 -5.25 35.72
C LYS A 37 -26.53 -4.92 36.07
N SER A 38 -26.14 -5.17 37.35
CA SER A 38 -24.78 -4.89 37.83
C SER A 38 -23.73 -5.78 37.19
N ALA A 39 -24.07 -6.98 36.75
CA ALA A 39 -23.21 -7.91 36.02
C ALA A 39 -23.11 -7.55 34.51
N GLU A 40 -23.88 -6.54 34.05
CA GLU A 40 -23.93 -6.10 32.64
C GLU A 40 -24.29 -7.23 31.65
N LEU A 41 -25.09 -8.19 32.08
CA LEU A 41 -25.54 -9.27 31.22
C LEU A 41 -26.57 -8.74 30.19
N SER A 42 -26.37 -9.08 28.92
CA SER A 42 -27.25 -8.60 27.83
C SER A 42 -28.21 -9.67 27.33
N LEU A 43 -27.86 -10.95 27.45
CA LEU A 43 -28.74 -12.10 27.17
C LEU A 43 -28.63 -13.10 28.31
N ILE A 44 -29.78 -13.50 28.83
CA ILE A 44 -29.85 -14.47 29.93
C ILE A 44 -30.79 -15.62 29.58
N GLY A 45 -30.39 -16.84 29.89
CA GLY A 45 -31.24 -18.04 29.84
C GLY A 45 -31.79 -18.36 31.23
N ILE A 46 -33.00 -17.88 31.53
CA ILE A 46 -33.65 -18.17 32.81
C ILE A 46 -33.98 -19.65 32.86
N THR A 47 -33.35 -20.33 33.81
CA THR A 47 -33.35 -21.79 33.90
C THR A 47 -34.27 -22.25 35.01
N ASN A 48 -35.11 -23.25 34.71
CA ASN A 48 -35.85 -24.01 35.69
C ASN A 48 -35.82 -25.51 35.35
N TYR A 49 -36.08 -26.35 36.33
CA TYR A 49 -36.09 -27.80 36.13
C TYR A 49 -37.46 -28.28 35.65
N PHE A 50 -37.51 -28.96 34.51
CA PHE A 50 -38.65 -29.67 33.93
C PHE A 50 -39.81 -28.81 33.45
N PHE A 51 -40.14 -27.72 34.12
CA PHE A 51 -41.19 -26.76 33.78
C PHE A 51 -40.94 -25.43 34.51
N PHE A 52 -41.51 -24.34 33.97
CA PHE A 52 -41.51 -23.02 34.62
C PHE A 52 -42.67 -22.89 35.62
N LYS A 53 -42.55 -22.01 36.62
CA LYS A 53 -43.70 -21.53 37.40
C LYS A 53 -44.59 -20.66 36.50
N GLU A 54 -45.85 -20.47 36.91
CA GLU A 54 -46.80 -19.64 36.16
C GLU A 54 -46.22 -18.21 35.99
N ASP A 55 -46.21 -17.70 34.75
CA ASP A 55 -45.72 -16.38 34.37
C ASP A 55 -44.27 -16.05 34.83
N GLU A 56 -43.42 -17.03 35.10
CA GLU A 56 -42.07 -16.86 35.62
C GLU A 56 -41.20 -15.93 34.74
N LEU A 57 -41.17 -16.18 33.43
CA LEU A 57 -40.37 -15.38 32.53
C LEU A 57 -40.90 -13.95 32.39
N GLU A 58 -42.22 -13.79 32.42
CA GLU A 58 -42.91 -12.49 32.31
C GLU A 58 -42.68 -11.64 33.58
N ILE A 59 -42.67 -12.25 34.76
CA ILE A 59 -42.36 -11.59 36.05
C ILE A 59 -40.90 -11.10 36.03
N ILE A 60 -39.96 -11.93 35.54
CA ILE A 60 -38.54 -11.56 35.48
C ILE A 60 -38.33 -10.43 34.45
N ARG A 61 -38.97 -10.49 33.28
CA ARG A 61 -38.93 -9.40 32.29
C ARG A 61 -39.44 -8.09 32.88
N SER A 62 -40.54 -8.13 33.65
CA SER A 62 -41.07 -6.94 34.28
C SER A 62 -40.11 -6.36 35.34
N ALA A 63 -39.51 -7.23 36.17
CA ALA A 63 -38.53 -6.78 37.17
C ALA A 63 -37.28 -6.16 36.56
N LEU A 64 -36.76 -6.74 35.46
CA LEU A 64 -35.63 -6.16 34.68
C LEU A 64 -35.99 -4.80 34.13
N TYR A 65 -37.21 -4.64 33.58
CA TYR A 65 -37.68 -3.36 33.06
C TYR A 65 -37.76 -2.29 34.17
N GLU A 66 -38.27 -2.64 35.35
CA GLU A 66 -38.35 -1.72 36.49
C GLU A 66 -37.01 -1.20 36.99
N VAL A 67 -35.94 -1.99 36.89
CA VAL A 67 -34.58 -1.57 37.24
C VAL A 67 -33.80 -0.98 36.08
N ASP A 68 -34.42 -0.80 34.91
CA ASP A 68 -33.75 -0.36 33.65
C ASP A 68 -32.56 -1.25 33.28
N ALA A 69 -32.70 -2.56 33.39
CA ALA A 69 -31.76 -3.54 32.86
C ALA A 69 -32.11 -3.88 31.40
N LYS A 70 -31.11 -3.93 30.56
CA LYS A 70 -31.29 -4.17 29.11
C LYS A 70 -31.20 -5.65 28.72
N ALA A 71 -31.14 -6.55 29.68
CA ALA A 71 -31.02 -7.98 29.42
C ALA A 71 -32.27 -8.54 28.75
N VAL A 72 -32.08 -9.33 27.70
CA VAL A 72 -33.13 -10.10 27.04
C VAL A 72 -33.22 -11.48 27.70
N VAL A 73 -34.47 -11.93 27.96
CA VAL A 73 -34.76 -13.19 28.67
C VAL A 73 -35.15 -14.27 27.69
N LEU A 74 -34.39 -15.36 27.63
CA LEU A 74 -34.76 -16.62 26.98
C LEU A 74 -35.24 -17.60 28.07
N GLY A 75 -36.21 -18.44 27.76
CA GLY A 75 -36.58 -19.55 28.64
C GLY A 75 -35.60 -20.72 28.43
N ASN A 76 -35.11 -21.28 29.54
CA ASN A 76 -34.23 -22.44 29.53
C ASN A 76 -34.78 -23.51 30.47
N ILE A 77 -35.08 -24.70 29.98
CA ILE A 77 -35.50 -25.82 30.80
C ILE A 77 -34.38 -26.85 30.88
N GLU A 78 -33.99 -27.13 32.11
CA GLU A 78 -32.98 -28.17 32.43
C GLU A 78 -33.65 -29.51 32.69
N PHE A 79 -33.16 -30.54 31.98
CA PHE A 79 -33.58 -31.92 32.13
C PHE A 79 -32.38 -32.80 32.43
N ARG A 80 -32.63 -33.83 33.26
CA ARG A 80 -31.72 -34.95 33.42
C ARG A 80 -32.10 -36.02 32.42
N ILE A 81 -31.13 -36.54 31.68
CA ILE A 81 -31.37 -37.61 30.70
C ILE A 81 -31.17 -38.99 31.34
N ASN A 82 -31.82 -39.99 30.78
CA ASN A 82 -31.74 -41.38 31.24
C ASN A 82 -30.39 -42.07 30.90
N GLN A 83 -29.33 -41.29 30.82
CA GLN A 83 -27.96 -41.73 30.60
C GLN A 83 -27.10 -41.21 31.76
N PRO A 84 -26.54 -42.11 32.60
CA PRO A 84 -25.65 -41.69 33.65
C PRO A 84 -24.23 -41.44 33.09
N ASN A 85 -23.50 -40.54 33.75
CA ASN A 85 -22.04 -40.37 33.53
C ASN A 85 -21.27 -41.58 34.15
N LYS A 86 -19.93 -41.54 34.09
CA LYS A 86 -19.07 -42.59 34.63
C LYS A 86 -19.20 -42.76 36.16
N ASP A 87 -19.61 -41.72 36.88
CA ASP A 87 -19.73 -41.68 38.34
C ASP A 87 -21.15 -42.04 38.81
N GLY A 88 -22.02 -42.39 37.88
CA GLY A 88 -23.41 -42.78 38.15
C GLY A 88 -24.40 -41.63 38.28
N GLU A 89 -23.98 -40.38 38.00
CA GLU A 89 -24.85 -39.19 38.02
C GLU A 89 -25.53 -38.98 36.68
N TRP A 90 -26.73 -38.45 36.68
CA TRP A 90 -27.47 -38.18 35.46
C TRP A 90 -26.87 -36.98 34.69
N ILE A 91 -26.75 -37.11 33.36
CA ILE A 91 -26.29 -36.03 32.48
C ILE A 91 -27.41 -35.03 32.30
N ASN A 92 -27.09 -33.70 32.32
CA ASN A 92 -28.06 -32.63 32.05
C ASN A 92 -28.02 -32.19 30.62
N ILE A 93 -29.22 -31.95 30.07
CA ILE A 93 -29.43 -31.21 28.84
C ILE A 93 -30.39 -30.05 29.09
N HIS A 94 -30.28 -29.04 28.25
CA HIS A 94 -31.10 -27.85 28.34
C HIS A 94 -31.83 -27.60 27.01
N ILE A 95 -33.10 -27.17 27.11
CA ILE A 95 -33.87 -26.68 25.97
C ILE A 95 -34.06 -25.18 26.12
N ILE A 96 -33.42 -24.41 25.28
CA ILE A 96 -33.48 -22.94 25.24
C ILE A 96 -34.50 -22.53 24.19
N PHE A 97 -35.58 -21.87 24.64
CA PHE A 97 -36.68 -21.42 23.81
C PHE A 97 -36.49 -19.98 23.37
N SER A 98 -37.01 -19.66 22.18
CA SER A 98 -37.05 -18.28 21.68
C SER A 98 -37.84 -17.37 22.62
N GLU A 99 -37.41 -16.11 22.79
CA GLU A 99 -38.11 -15.09 23.57
C GLU A 99 -39.53 -14.80 23.07
N THR A 100 -39.86 -15.26 21.90
CA THR A 100 -41.20 -15.11 21.28
C THR A 100 -42.19 -16.15 21.81
N ILE A 101 -41.74 -17.20 22.48
CA ILE A 101 -42.57 -18.26 23.02
C ILE A 101 -42.85 -17.94 24.49
N ALA A 102 -44.15 -17.76 24.83
CA ALA A 102 -44.56 -17.42 26.18
C ALA A 102 -44.40 -18.62 27.13
N THR A 103 -44.17 -18.35 28.42
CA THR A 103 -44.07 -19.35 29.51
C THR A 103 -45.21 -20.35 29.46
N LYS A 104 -46.44 -19.89 29.34
CA LYS A 104 -47.64 -20.72 29.21
C LYS A 104 -47.54 -21.75 28.07
N THR A 105 -47.12 -21.34 26.91
CA THR A 105 -46.96 -22.23 25.75
C THR A 105 -45.91 -23.30 25.97
N ILE A 106 -44.78 -22.93 26.58
CA ILE A 106 -43.73 -23.90 26.97
C ILE A 106 -44.29 -24.94 27.94
N ASN A 107 -44.95 -24.49 28.97
CA ASN A 107 -45.55 -25.38 29.98
C ASN A 107 -46.66 -26.28 29.41
N GLU A 108 -47.51 -25.77 28.50
CA GLU A 108 -48.51 -26.56 27.79
C GLU A 108 -47.92 -27.69 26.93
N LEU A 109 -46.77 -27.43 26.28
CA LEU A 109 -46.08 -28.45 25.50
C LEU A 109 -45.46 -29.50 26.45
N LEU A 110 -44.75 -29.04 27.45
CA LEU A 110 -44.05 -29.94 28.40
C LEU A 110 -45.02 -30.76 29.23
N SER A 111 -46.19 -30.22 29.64
CA SER A 111 -47.20 -30.95 30.41
C SER A 111 -47.77 -32.19 29.69
N LYS A 112 -47.59 -32.28 28.37
CA LYS A 112 -47.97 -33.42 27.55
C LYS A 112 -46.83 -34.42 27.32
N PHE A 113 -45.67 -34.17 27.89
CA PHE A 113 -44.47 -35.02 27.75
C PHE A 113 -44.26 -35.85 29.01
N PRO A 114 -44.25 -37.19 28.94
CA PRO A 114 -43.99 -38.03 30.09
C PRO A 114 -42.52 -38.20 30.33
N VAL A 115 -42.09 -38.19 31.61
CA VAL A 115 -40.73 -38.57 32.00
C VAL A 115 -40.54 -40.09 31.91
N THR A 116 -39.30 -40.57 31.97
CA THR A 116 -39.00 -42.02 31.93
C THR A 116 -39.46 -42.75 33.20
N ASN A 117 -39.46 -42.04 34.35
CA ASN A 117 -39.89 -42.59 35.63
C ASN A 117 -41.42 -42.75 35.66
N THR A 118 -41.89 -43.72 36.52
CA THR A 118 -43.32 -43.92 36.79
C THR A 118 -43.54 -43.77 38.31
N THR A 119 -44.78 -43.49 38.70
CA THR A 119 -45.20 -43.53 40.10
C THR A 119 -45.02 -44.93 40.66
N THR A 120 -45.13 -45.09 42.04
CA THR A 120 -45.11 -46.40 42.67
C THR A 120 -46.28 -47.32 42.24
N GLU A 121 -47.31 -46.73 41.63
CA GLU A 121 -48.44 -47.43 41.05
C GLU A 121 -48.28 -47.73 39.54
N GLY A 122 -47.15 -47.40 38.95
CA GLY A 122 -46.82 -47.60 37.49
C GLY A 122 -47.49 -46.60 36.57
N LYS A 123 -48.03 -45.46 37.09
CA LYS A 123 -48.61 -44.39 36.24
C LYS A 123 -47.51 -43.46 35.69
N SER A 124 -47.75 -42.93 34.52
CA SER A 124 -46.84 -41.91 33.90
C SER A 124 -46.78 -40.66 34.73
N ILE A 125 -45.57 -40.11 34.86
CA ILE A 125 -45.28 -38.77 35.43
C ILE A 125 -45.06 -37.80 34.27
N TRP A 126 -45.76 -36.67 34.28
CA TRP A 126 -45.74 -35.65 33.24
C TRP A 126 -44.88 -34.45 33.69
N CYS A 127 -44.27 -33.76 32.78
CA CYS A 127 -43.47 -32.53 33.05
C CYS A 127 -44.40 -31.36 33.41
N SER A 128 -45.04 -31.43 34.56
CA SER A 128 -45.93 -30.40 35.10
C SER A 128 -45.85 -30.34 36.64
N GLU A 129 -46.13 -29.18 37.20
CA GLU A 129 -46.10 -28.96 38.67
C GLU A 129 -47.06 -29.89 39.37
N GLU A 130 -48.27 -30.05 38.85
CA GLU A 130 -49.29 -30.92 39.43
C GLU A 130 -48.83 -32.39 39.48
N SER A 131 -48.25 -32.88 38.35
CA SER A 131 -47.80 -34.26 38.26
C SER A 131 -46.60 -34.53 39.17
N PHE A 132 -45.67 -33.56 39.31
CA PHE A 132 -44.49 -33.68 40.17
C PHE A 132 -44.84 -33.65 41.66
N LYS A 133 -45.79 -32.84 42.09
CA LYS A 133 -46.27 -32.80 43.51
C LYS A 133 -46.87 -34.13 43.96
N ASN A 134 -47.48 -34.89 43.03
CA ASN A 134 -48.21 -36.09 43.35
C ASN A 134 -47.52 -37.41 42.97
N CYS A 135 -46.27 -37.36 42.41
CA CYS A 135 -45.64 -38.51 41.81
C CYS A 135 -44.95 -39.48 42.82
N GLY A 136 -44.63 -39.01 44.05
CA GLY A 136 -43.95 -39.79 45.09
C GLY A 136 -42.49 -40.14 44.75
N VAL A 137 -41.95 -39.61 43.68
CA VAL A 137 -40.56 -39.81 43.24
C VAL A 137 -39.76 -38.55 43.57
N ASN A 138 -38.52 -38.73 44.07
CA ASN A 138 -37.63 -37.59 44.29
C ASN A 138 -37.35 -36.88 42.98
N ALA A 139 -37.61 -35.58 42.92
CA ALA A 139 -37.37 -34.78 41.71
C ALA A 139 -35.91 -34.84 41.23
N GLY A 140 -34.94 -35.12 42.11
CA GLY A 140 -33.54 -35.32 41.76
C GLY A 140 -33.26 -36.62 40.99
N GLU A 141 -34.17 -37.61 41.00
CA GLU A 141 -34.04 -38.89 40.29
C GLU A 141 -34.87 -38.98 39.03
N ILE A 142 -35.67 -37.95 38.74
CA ILE A 142 -36.50 -37.92 37.53
C ILE A 142 -35.61 -37.69 36.30
N VAL A 143 -35.79 -38.55 35.31
CA VAL A 143 -35.04 -38.52 34.03
C VAL A 143 -35.97 -38.59 32.82
N ILE A 144 -35.47 -38.10 31.69
CA ILE A 144 -36.18 -38.12 30.40
C ILE A 144 -35.35 -38.88 29.35
N ASP A 145 -36.05 -39.32 28.29
CA ASP A 145 -35.37 -39.70 27.05
C ASP A 145 -35.22 -38.48 26.16
N PRO A 146 -33.98 -38.02 25.84
CA PRO A 146 -33.76 -36.80 25.11
C PRO A 146 -34.27 -36.87 23.67
N LYS A 147 -34.20 -38.05 23.00
CA LYS A 147 -34.69 -38.22 21.63
C LYS A 147 -36.24 -38.14 21.59
N LEU A 148 -36.90 -38.68 22.57
CA LEU A 148 -38.37 -38.57 22.69
C LEU A 148 -38.82 -37.14 22.97
N LEU A 149 -38.06 -36.42 23.85
CA LEU A 149 -38.36 -35.00 24.15
C LEU A 149 -38.21 -34.13 22.90
N ILE A 150 -37.08 -34.25 22.20
CA ILE A 150 -36.84 -33.46 20.95
C ILE A 150 -37.92 -33.74 19.95
N LYS A 151 -38.25 -35.03 19.70
CA LYS A 151 -39.32 -35.40 18.76
C LYS A 151 -40.69 -34.81 19.19
N HIS A 152 -40.99 -34.83 20.48
CA HIS A 152 -42.24 -34.24 20.99
C HIS A 152 -42.32 -32.71 20.77
N LEU A 153 -41.19 -32.01 20.98
CA LEU A 153 -41.15 -30.59 20.72
C LEU A 153 -41.26 -30.27 19.23
N GLU A 154 -40.65 -31.10 18.35
CA GLU A 154 -40.66 -30.93 16.89
C GLU A 154 -42.07 -31.15 16.29
N GLU A 155 -43.03 -31.72 17.02
CA GLU A 155 -44.42 -31.77 16.59
C GLU A 155 -45.08 -30.38 16.44
N ASN A 156 -44.58 -29.38 17.20
CA ASN A 156 -45.12 -28.02 17.24
C ASN A 156 -44.10 -26.91 16.96
N LEU A 157 -42.80 -27.20 17.13
CA LEU A 157 -41.69 -26.28 17.07
C LEU A 157 -40.61 -26.82 16.13
N ILE A 158 -39.74 -25.96 15.65
CA ILE A 158 -38.62 -26.31 14.77
C ILE A 158 -37.31 -26.20 15.52
N ALA A 159 -36.56 -27.33 15.65
CA ALA A 159 -35.24 -27.34 16.25
C ALA A 159 -34.27 -26.40 15.51
N GLY A 160 -33.43 -25.69 16.21
CA GLY A 160 -32.52 -24.69 15.68
C GLY A 160 -33.17 -23.38 15.22
N LYS A 161 -34.54 -23.28 15.28
CA LYS A 161 -35.27 -22.07 14.91
C LYS A 161 -36.12 -21.52 16.03
N ASP A 162 -36.91 -22.38 16.70
CA ASP A 162 -37.79 -22.01 17.77
C ASP A 162 -37.21 -22.42 19.14
N PHE A 163 -36.39 -23.47 19.19
CA PHE A 163 -35.61 -23.88 20.34
C PHE A 163 -34.21 -24.39 19.97
N ILE A 164 -33.28 -24.32 20.90
CA ILE A 164 -31.89 -24.81 20.82
C ILE A 164 -31.66 -25.80 21.95
N VAL A 165 -30.94 -26.90 21.63
CA VAL A 165 -30.54 -27.91 22.61
C VAL A 165 -29.12 -27.64 23.04
N ALA A 166 -28.89 -27.46 24.36
CA ALA A 166 -27.58 -27.36 24.96
C ALA A 166 -27.23 -28.61 25.75
N MET A 167 -25.98 -29.05 25.64
CA MET A 167 -25.45 -30.17 26.41
C MET A 167 -24.51 -29.65 27.52
N CYS A 168 -24.54 -30.27 28.70
CA CYS A 168 -23.71 -29.92 29.86
C CYS A 168 -22.68 -31.02 30.17
N PRO A 169 -21.58 -31.14 29.42
CA PRO A 169 -20.67 -32.30 29.54
C PRO A 169 -19.79 -32.27 30.79
N ASN A 170 -19.61 -31.12 31.41
CA ASN A 170 -18.65 -30.93 32.52
C ASN A 170 -19.25 -30.99 33.91
N GLY A 171 -20.55 -30.91 34.05
CA GLY A 171 -21.22 -31.05 35.36
C GLY A 171 -21.00 -32.43 35.97
N TYR A 172 -20.62 -33.40 35.17
CA TYR A 172 -20.77 -34.83 35.48
C TYR A 172 -19.52 -35.66 35.16
N GLY A 173 -18.39 -35.27 35.69
CA GLY A 173 -17.22 -36.14 35.83
C GLY A 173 -16.63 -36.70 34.55
N GLY A 174 -16.30 -35.88 33.59
CA GLY A 174 -15.30 -36.24 32.59
C GLY A 174 -15.80 -36.78 31.31
N PHE A 175 -16.57 -35.97 30.60
CA PHE A 175 -16.64 -35.97 29.18
C PHE A 175 -15.27 -35.48 28.62
N GLN A 176 -14.28 -36.38 28.68
CA GLN A 176 -13.00 -36.15 28.02
C GLN A 176 -12.81 -37.26 27.00
N PRO A 177 -12.85 -36.93 25.70
CA PRO A 177 -12.68 -37.92 24.65
C PRO A 177 -11.31 -38.62 24.63
N ASP A 178 -10.33 -38.05 25.29
CA ASP A 178 -8.99 -38.62 25.44
C ASP A 178 -8.90 -39.85 26.37
N ARG A 179 -9.97 -40.12 27.11
CA ARG A 179 -10.04 -41.33 27.92
C ARG A 179 -10.64 -42.45 27.07
N LYS A 180 -9.86 -43.46 26.77
CA LYS A 180 -10.14 -44.65 25.92
C LYS A 180 -11.18 -45.60 26.50
N GLU A 181 -12.21 -45.09 27.17
CA GLU A 181 -13.32 -45.92 27.69
C GLU A 181 -14.48 -45.90 26.65
N GLY A 182 -14.57 -46.95 25.84
CA GLY A 182 -15.48 -47.02 24.71
C GLY A 182 -16.96 -46.75 24.99
N ARG A 183 -17.44 -46.97 26.21
CA ARG A 183 -18.86 -46.71 26.60
C ARG A 183 -19.15 -45.24 26.79
N SER A 184 -18.25 -44.50 27.43
CA SER A 184 -18.43 -43.05 27.67
C SER A 184 -18.30 -42.25 26.35
N VAL A 185 -17.44 -42.69 25.45
CA VAL A 185 -17.29 -42.09 24.11
C VAL A 185 -18.56 -42.25 23.27
N ALA A 186 -19.17 -43.42 23.25
CA ALA A 186 -20.41 -43.69 22.50
C ALA A 186 -21.58 -42.82 22.98
N VAL A 187 -21.80 -42.71 24.27
CA VAL A 187 -22.84 -41.86 24.88
C VAL A 187 -22.58 -40.38 24.56
N ALA A 188 -21.36 -39.97 24.68
CA ALA A 188 -20.92 -38.61 24.35
C ALA A 188 -21.21 -38.24 22.90
N LEU A 189 -20.83 -39.09 21.96
CA LEU A 189 -21.06 -38.86 20.52
C LEU A 189 -22.57 -38.81 20.23
N GLU A 190 -23.38 -39.67 20.85
CA GLU A 190 -24.83 -39.63 20.63
C GLU A 190 -25.46 -38.31 21.13
N ILE A 191 -24.99 -37.79 22.27
CA ILE A 191 -25.48 -36.49 22.80
C ILE A 191 -24.96 -35.32 21.98
N ASP A 192 -23.70 -35.37 21.53
CA ASP A 192 -23.14 -34.36 20.65
C ASP A 192 -23.95 -34.24 19.36
N LYS A 193 -24.39 -35.33 18.74
CA LYS A 193 -25.14 -35.31 17.46
C LYS A 193 -26.42 -34.49 17.50
N PHE A 194 -27.18 -34.50 18.59
CA PHE A 194 -28.43 -33.74 18.68
C PHE A 194 -28.33 -32.39 19.41
N SER A 195 -27.21 -32.06 20.03
CA SER A 195 -27.00 -30.76 20.66
C SER A 195 -26.55 -29.70 19.66
N HIS A 196 -26.97 -28.46 19.86
CA HIS A 196 -26.59 -27.31 19.06
C HIS A 196 -25.43 -26.53 19.70
N ILE A 197 -25.45 -26.39 21.02
CA ILE A 197 -24.45 -25.67 21.82
C ILE A 197 -23.99 -26.49 23.01
N ILE A 198 -22.91 -26.11 23.62
CA ILE A 198 -22.28 -26.77 24.75
C ILE A 198 -22.21 -25.82 25.95
N PHE A 199 -22.69 -26.21 27.11
CA PHE A 199 -22.37 -25.55 28.37
C PHE A 199 -21.11 -26.16 28.94
N GLY A 200 -20.01 -25.42 28.89
CA GLY A 200 -18.68 -25.97 29.21
C GLY A 200 -17.67 -24.91 29.63
N ARG A 201 -16.48 -25.37 29.96
CA ARG A 201 -15.38 -24.53 30.44
C ARG A 201 -14.55 -24.01 29.29
N PRO A 202 -13.77 -22.93 29.45
CA PRO A 202 -12.88 -22.41 28.43
C PRO A 202 -11.99 -23.47 27.73
N ARG A 203 -11.46 -24.43 28.49
CA ARG A 203 -10.63 -25.52 27.98
C ARG A 203 -11.33 -26.49 27.02
N ASP A 204 -12.65 -26.56 27.09
CA ASP A 204 -13.45 -27.48 26.26
C ASP A 204 -13.71 -26.91 24.86
N ARG A 205 -13.49 -25.60 24.65
CA ARG A 205 -13.76 -24.88 23.41
C ARG A 205 -12.98 -25.47 22.25
N SER A 206 -11.67 -25.70 22.38
CA SER A 206 -10.84 -26.22 21.32
C SER A 206 -11.33 -27.55 20.78
N PHE A 207 -11.82 -28.45 21.68
CA PHE A 207 -12.37 -29.73 21.30
C PHE A 207 -13.67 -29.59 20.49
N PHE A 208 -14.63 -28.79 20.97
CA PHE A 208 -15.94 -28.68 20.30
C PHE A 208 -15.92 -27.85 19.02
N LEU A 209 -14.85 -27.13 18.74
CA LEU A 209 -14.62 -26.49 17.46
C LEU A 209 -14.09 -27.44 16.39
N LEU A 210 -13.57 -28.63 16.73
CA LEU A 210 -13.11 -29.63 15.76
C LEU A 210 -14.30 -30.22 14.97
N THR A 211 -14.13 -30.36 13.67
CA THR A 211 -15.12 -30.93 12.74
C THR A 211 -14.84 -32.41 12.44
N ASP A 212 -13.77 -32.96 12.96
CA ASP A 212 -13.34 -34.36 12.80
C ASP A 212 -13.61 -35.22 14.04
N ARG A 213 -14.43 -34.71 15.00
CA ARG A 213 -14.80 -35.50 16.20
C ARG A 213 -15.52 -36.78 15.89
N PHE A 214 -16.35 -36.77 14.85
CA PHE A 214 -17.02 -37.95 14.24
C PHE A 214 -17.47 -37.57 12.83
N GLU A 215 -17.89 -38.55 12.03
CA GLU A 215 -18.39 -38.30 10.67
C GLU A 215 -19.64 -37.41 10.68
N GLY A 216 -19.56 -36.25 9.99
CA GLY A 216 -20.62 -35.23 9.98
C GLY A 216 -20.63 -34.31 11.19
N ALA A 217 -19.58 -34.30 12.03
CA ALA A 217 -19.50 -33.35 13.15
C ALA A 217 -19.35 -31.91 12.64
N ILE A 218 -20.09 -30.99 13.28
CA ILE A 218 -19.99 -29.54 13.05
C ILE A 218 -19.33 -28.89 14.24
N ALA A 219 -18.65 -27.76 14.03
CA ALA A 219 -18.12 -26.92 15.09
C ALA A 219 -19.28 -26.43 15.98
N LYS A 220 -19.10 -26.40 17.29
CA LYS A 220 -20.12 -25.97 18.24
C LYS A 220 -19.60 -24.90 19.19
N PRO A 221 -20.39 -23.87 19.49
CA PRO A 221 -20.04 -22.88 20.49
C PRO A 221 -20.10 -23.49 21.91
N VAL A 222 -19.13 -23.08 22.73
CA VAL A 222 -19.10 -23.46 24.13
C VAL A 222 -19.39 -22.23 25.00
N PHE A 223 -20.42 -22.26 25.76
CA PHE A 223 -20.82 -21.21 26.69
C PHE A 223 -20.43 -21.58 28.13
N ASN A 224 -19.65 -20.70 28.78
CA ASN A 224 -19.32 -20.79 30.19
C ASN A 224 -20.36 -19.98 30.97
N CYS A 225 -21.26 -20.67 31.65
CA CYS A 225 -22.39 -20.07 32.33
C CYS A 225 -22.21 -20.14 33.84
N SER A 226 -22.90 -19.29 34.60
CA SER A 226 -22.78 -19.24 36.04
C SER A 226 -23.39 -20.45 36.78
N ASP A 227 -24.49 -21.01 36.27
CA ASP A 227 -25.31 -21.99 36.98
C ASP A 227 -25.71 -21.46 38.36
N ALA A 228 -26.03 -20.15 38.38
CA ALA A 228 -26.28 -19.45 39.64
C ALA A 228 -27.60 -19.89 40.31
N HIS A 229 -27.53 -20.20 41.59
CA HIS A 229 -28.65 -20.55 42.45
C HIS A 229 -28.79 -19.58 43.66
N ALA A 230 -27.94 -18.53 43.68
CA ALA A 230 -27.91 -17.47 44.68
C ALA A 230 -27.50 -16.14 44.03
N ILE A 231 -27.86 -14.99 44.63
CA ILE A 231 -27.61 -13.65 44.10
C ILE A 231 -26.11 -13.41 43.83
N GLU A 232 -25.24 -13.86 44.75
CA GLU A 232 -23.81 -13.62 44.71
C GLU A 232 -23.13 -14.32 43.54
N GLN A 233 -23.74 -15.37 43.00
CA GLN A 233 -23.20 -16.15 41.87
C GLN A 233 -23.51 -15.52 40.48
N ILE A 234 -24.46 -14.55 40.46
CA ILE A 234 -24.85 -13.88 39.21
C ILE A 234 -23.69 -13.05 38.65
N GLY A 235 -23.26 -13.35 37.43
CA GLY A 235 -22.15 -12.67 36.77
C GLY A 235 -20.76 -13.18 37.13
N GLU A 236 -20.62 -14.22 38.02
CA GLU A 236 -19.32 -14.86 38.27
C GLU A 236 -18.73 -15.54 37.01
N LYS A 237 -19.61 -16.06 36.16
CA LYS A 237 -19.25 -16.66 34.89
C LYS A 237 -20.20 -16.14 33.83
N TYR A 238 -19.63 -15.88 32.66
CA TYR A 238 -20.34 -15.44 31.48
C TYR A 238 -19.54 -15.79 30.22
N THR A 239 -20.18 -15.64 29.11
CA THR A 239 -19.54 -15.82 27.81
C THR A 239 -19.72 -14.55 26.97
N TRP A 240 -18.65 -14.09 26.33
CA TRP A 240 -18.74 -13.05 25.36
C TRP A 240 -19.31 -13.60 24.05
N ALA A 241 -20.39 -12.99 23.59
CA ALA A 241 -20.97 -13.29 22.29
C ALA A 241 -21.01 -12.05 21.38
N LYS A 242 -20.54 -12.18 20.16
CA LYS A 242 -20.58 -11.12 19.16
C LYS A 242 -21.84 -11.31 18.31
N ALA A 243 -22.95 -10.96 18.88
CA ALA A 243 -24.25 -11.06 18.23
C ALA A 243 -25.24 -10.12 18.94
N LYS A 244 -26.39 -9.91 18.31
CA LYS A 244 -27.50 -9.23 18.95
C LYS A 244 -28.02 -10.08 20.12
N PRO A 245 -28.29 -9.51 21.31
CA PRO A 245 -28.74 -10.27 22.47
C PRO A 245 -30.21 -10.70 22.31
N ASN A 246 -30.45 -11.72 21.51
CA ASN A 246 -31.75 -12.36 21.28
C ASN A 246 -31.54 -13.80 20.77
N PHE A 247 -32.62 -14.55 20.62
CA PHE A 247 -32.54 -15.94 20.15
C PHE A 247 -31.94 -16.05 18.73
N GLN A 248 -32.19 -15.09 17.87
CA GLN A 248 -31.60 -15.09 16.53
C GLN A 248 -30.08 -14.85 16.54
N GLY A 249 -29.58 -14.02 17.47
CA GLY A 249 -28.15 -13.88 17.71
C GLY A 249 -27.52 -15.17 18.26
N LEU A 250 -28.22 -15.88 19.16
CA LEU A 250 -27.79 -17.20 19.62
C LEU A 250 -27.68 -18.20 18.45
N ARG A 251 -28.63 -18.18 17.50
CA ARG A 251 -28.55 -18.99 16.27
C ARG A 251 -27.34 -18.66 15.43
N GLN A 252 -27.01 -17.37 15.26
CA GLN A 252 -25.80 -16.99 14.51
C GLN A 252 -24.53 -17.48 15.20
N SER A 253 -24.50 -17.49 16.53
CA SER A 253 -23.40 -18.06 17.30
C SER A 253 -23.23 -19.57 17.09
N VAL A 254 -24.30 -20.28 16.74
CA VAL A 254 -24.22 -21.71 16.36
C VAL A 254 -23.58 -21.90 14.99
N PHE A 255 -23.85 -21.01 14.04
CA PHE A 255 -23.25 -21.07 12.69
C PHE A 255 -21.79 -20.65 12.69
N GLU A 256 -21.41 -19.65 13.48
CA GLU A 256 -20.04 -19.07 13.50
C GLU A 256 -19.42 -19.16 14.91
N PRO A 257 -19.25 -20.38 15.48
CA PRO A 257 -18.86 -20.56 16.88
C PRO A 257 -17.45 -20.08 17.20
N SER A 258 -16.53 -20.12 16.24
CA SER A 258 -15.14 -19.69 16.42
C SER A 258 -15.01 -18.17 16.54
N ASP A 259 -15.81 -17.45 15.76
CA ASP A 259 -15.65 -16.01 15.56
C ASP A 259 -16.63 -15.19 16.40
N ARG A 260 -17.75 -15.81 16.82
CA ARG A 260 -18.81 -15.13 17.57
C ARG A 260 -18.85 -15.44 19.05
N VAL A 261 -18.06 -16.42 19.55
CA VAL A 261 -18.11 -16.84 20.97
C VAL A 261 -16.71 -16.88 21.58
N GLN A 262 -16.50 -16.18 22.69
CA GLN A 262 -15.26 -16.13 23.46
C GLN A 262 -15.57 -16.26 24.96
N GLN A 263 -14.67 -16.92 25.70
CA GLN A 263 -14.89 -17.25 27.11
C GLN A 263 -13.93 -16.56 28.08
N THR A 264 -12.96 -15.78 27.53
CA THR A 264 -11.97 -15.02 28.29
C THR A 264 -11.99 -13.57 27.81
N ASP A 265 -11.53 -12.65 28.64
CA ASP A 265 -11.48 -11.23 28.30
C ASP A 265 -10.29 -10.86 27.44
N ASP A 266 -9.33 -11.78 27.23
CA ASP A 266 -8.05 -11.55 26.51
C ASP A 266 -8.22 -11.03 25.09
N PHE A 267 -9.36 -11.29 24.44
CA PHE A 267 -9.58 -10.84 23.05
C PHE A 267 -10.00 -9.36 22.98
N VAL A 268 -10.56 -8.77 24.05
CA VAL A 268 -11.05 -7.38 24.06
C VAL A 268 -9.90 -6.42 23.82
N GLU A 269 -8.74 -6.67 24.42
CA GLU A 269 -7.53 -5.85 24.24
C GLU A 269 -6.95 -5.95 22.83
N ARG A 270 -7.18 -7.08 22.12
CA ARG A 270 -6.62 -7.32 20.77
C ARG A 270 -7.52 -6.81 19.65
N SER A 271 -8.81 -6.65 19.88
CA SER A 271 -9.81 -6.44 18.82
C SER A 271 -9.82 -5.04 18.21
N PHE A 272 -9.29 -4.00 18.87
CA PHE A 272 -9.47 -2.61 18.45
C PHE A 272 -8.20 -1.76 18.58
N ILE A 273 -7.04 -2.34 18.32
CA ILE A 273 -5.75 -1.64 18.43
C ILE A 273 -5.59 -0.56 17.35
N LYS A 274 -6.28 -0.70 16.22
CA LYS A 274 -6.12 0.15 15.04
C LYS A 274 -7.28 1.15 14.90
N PRO A 275 -7.01 2.32 14.30
CA PRO A 275 -8.06 3.29 14.00
C PRO A 275 -9.14 2.73 13.08
N TYR A 276 -10.38 3.14 13.28
CA TYR A 276 -11.52 2.76 12.43
C TYR A 276 -12.52 3.91 12.29
N PHE A 277 -13.26 3.92 11.19
CA PHE A 277 -14.36 4.85 11.00
C PHE A 277 -15.52 4.46 11.93
N ARG A 278 -15.87 5.33 12.85
CA ARG A 278 -16.93 5.09 13.84
C ARG A 278 -18.30 5.59 13.37
N LYS A 279 -18.32 6.74 12.71
CA LYS A 279 -19.57 7.39 12.30
C LYS A 279 -19.37 8.21 11.03
N ILE A 280 -20.36 8.15 10.17
CA ILE A 280 -20.52 9.04 9.02
C ILE A 280 -21.83 9.78 9.19
N SER A 281 -21.78 11.10 9.27
CA SER A 281 -22.97 11.97 9.32
C SER A 281 -23.19 12.59 7.97
N VAL A 282 -24.38 12.43 7.41
CA VAL A 282 -24.78 12.95 6.10
C VAL A 282 -26.05 13.77 6.21
N LYS A 283 -26.17 14.88 5.44
CA LYS A 283 -27.34 15.75 5.45
C LYS A 283 -27.51 16.49 4.14
N GLY A 284 -28.69 16.41 3.55
CA GLY A 284 -29.06 17.22 2.40
C GLY A 284 -28.21 16.95 1.17
N LYS A 285 -27.86 18.00 0.42
CA LYS A 285 -27.03 17.91 -0.78
C LYS A 285 -25.56 17.84 -0.41
N ILE A 286 -24.89 16.75 -0.76
CA ILE A 286 -23.46 16.55 -0.46
C ILE A 286 -22.58 16.92 -1.65
N PHE A 287 -23.01 16.61 -2.87
CA PHE A 287 -22.27 16.93 -4.08
C PHE A 287 -22.74 18.27 -4.67
N GLU A 288 -21.82 19.11 -5.11
CA GLU A 288 -22.13 20.42 -5.71
C GLU A 288 -22.90 20.25 -7.03
N ASP A 289 -22.47 19.30 -7.85
CA ASP A 289 -23.09 18.96 -9.12
C ASP A 289 -24.09 17.81 -8.95
N GLY A 290 -25.38 18.10 -8.96
CA GLY A 290 -26.44 17.09 -8.93
C GLY A 290 -27.57 17.38 -7.95
N ASP A 291 -28.71 16.71 -8.13
CA ASP A 291 -29.92 16.90 -7.31
C ASP A 291 -30.06 15.84 -6.19
N ILE A 292 -29.02 15.04 -5.97
CA ILE A 292 -29.03 13.97 -4.98
C ILE A 292 -29.05 14.54 -3.57
N LYS A 293 -30.07 14.20 -2.80
CA LYS A 293 -30.23 14.59 -1.41
C LYS A 293 -30.12 13.37 -0.50
N PHE A 294 -29.49 13.58 0.63
CA PHE A 294 -29.40 12.58 1.70
C PHE A 294 -30.30 13.00 2.86
N SER A 295 -31.00 12.05 3.46
CA SER A 295 -31.67 12.28 4.74
C SER A 295 -30.66 12.67 5.81
N HIS A 296 -31.08 13.47 6.80
CA HIS A 296 -30.22 13.72 7.94
C HIS A 296 -30.05 12.45 8.76
N GLN A 297 -28.85 11.85 8.69
CA GLN A 297 -28.56 10.57 9.34
C GLN A 297 -27.13 10.52 9.89
N ASP A 298 -27.03 9.95 11.09
CA ASP A 298 -25.79 9.47 11.67
C ASP A 298 -25.69 7.97 11.43
N ILE A 299 -24.77 7.55 10.58
CA ILE A 299 -24.51 6.16 10.23
C ILE A 299 -23.35 5.68 11.10
N LEU A 300 -23.68 4.96 12.18
CA LEU A 300 -22.67 4.31 13.03
C LEU A 300 -22.11 3.10 12.30
N LEU A 301 -20.80 2.92 12.33
CA LEU A 301 -20.09 1.82 11.66
C LEU A 301 -19.54 0.83 12.70
N ASN A 302 -19.65 -0.46 12.36
CA ASN A 302 -19.03 -1.53 13.13
C ASN A 302 -17.51 -1.52 12.93
N PRO A 303 -16.72 -1.73 13.96
CA PRO A 303 -15.25 -1.77 13.84
C PRO A 303 -14.70 -3.00 13.10
N ASN A 304 -15.50 -4.06 12.94
CA ASN A 304 -15.09 -5.27 12.21
C ASN A 304 -15.49 -5.19 10.75
N MET A 305 -16.59 -5.82 10.36
CA MET A 305 -17.01 -5.85 8.95
C MET A 305 -18.37 -5.20 8.72
N VAL A 306 -18.40 -4.28 7.76
CA VAL A 306 -19.58 -3.55 7.34
C VAL A 306 -19.87 -3.84 5.87
N ALA A 307 -21.04 -4.37 5.57
CA ALA A 307 -21.51 -4.58 4.21
C ALA A 307 -22.58 -3.54 3.85
N ILE A 308 -22.34 -2.77 2.78
CA ILE A 308 -23.30 -1.80 2.25
C ILE A 308 -23.99 -2.43 1.04
N ILE A 309 -25.30 -2.63 1.13
CA ILE A 309 -26.10 -3.26 0.08
C ILE A 309 -27.21 -2.33 -0.42
N GLY A 310 -27.81 -2.67 -1.55
CA GLY A 310 -28.95 -1.93 -2.13
C GLY A 310 -29.10 -2.22 -3.62
N GLY A 311 -30.21 -1.83 -4.21
CA GLY A 311 -30.43 -1.92 -5.64
C GLY A 311 -29.48 -1.05 -6.48
N ARG A 312 -29.54 -1.14 -7.79
CA ARG A 312 -28.82 -0.21 -8.66
C ARG A 312 -29.38 1.20 -8.50
N GLY A 313 -28.52 2.21 -8.37
CA GLY A 313 -28.92 3.60 -8.23
C GLY A 313 -29.37 4.02 -6.81
N THR A 314 -29.25 3.17 -5.80
CA THR A 314 -29.67 3.50 -4.42
C THR A 314 -28.66 4.34 -3.64
N GLY A 315 -27.50 4.70 -4.21
CA GLY A 315 -26.53 5.55 -3.53
C GLY A 315 -25.42 4.83 -2.75
N LYS A 316 -25.27 3.50 -2.90
CA LYS A 316 -24.21 2.73 -2.22
C LYS A 316 -22.81 3.33 -2.43
N SER A 317 -22.36 3.39 -3.68
CA SER A 317 -21.05 3.93 -4.04
C SER A 317 -20.95 5.44 -3.81
N LEU A 318 -22.09 6.17 -3.82
CA LEU A 318 -22.09 7.60 -3.53
C LEU A 318 -21.68 7.93 -2.10
N LEU A 319 -22.06 7.09 -1.13
CA LEU A 319 -21.60 7.25 0.25
C LEU A 319 -20.09 7.07 0.35
N LEU A 320 -19.53 6.06 -0.33
CA LEU A 320 -18.09 5.85 -0.39
C LEU A 320 -17.37 6.96 -1.15
N ASP A 321 -17.93 7.41 -2.28
CA ASP A 321 -17.37 8.56 -3.04
C ASP A 321 -17.32 9.83 -2.17
N ALA A 322 -18.33 10.08 -1.34
CA ALA A 322 -18.36 11.20 -0.41
C ALA A 322 -17.28 11.08 0.67
N VAL A 323 -17.17 9.91 1.31
CA VAL A 323 -16.11 9.61 2.28
C VAL A 323 -14.74 9.79 1.65
N PHE A 324 -14.55 9.22 0.47
CA PHE A 324 -13.31 9.26 -0.28
C PHE A 324 -12.89 10.68 -0.66
N SER A 325 -13.83 11.49 -1.16
CA SER A 325 -13.55 12.89 -1.54
C SER A 325 -13.19 13.75 -0.32
N ARG A 326 -13.74 13.44 0.86
CA ARG A 326 -13.45 14.16 2.11
C ARG A 326 -12.07 13.81 2.68
N LEU A 327 -11.59 12.59 2.44
CA LEU A 327 -10.33 12.10 3.00
C LEU A 327 -9.08 12.53 2.20
N GLY A 328 -9.20 13.33 1.13
CA GLY A 328 -8.08 14.02 0.44
C GLY A 328 -6.98 13.16 -0.21
N ASN A 329 -6.78 11.92 0.21
CA ASN A 329 -5.69 11.04 -0.24
C ASN A 329 -6.05 10.21 -1.49
N CYS A 330 -6.75 10.83 -2.44
CA CYS A 330 -7.25 10.20 -3.64
C CYS A 330 -6.21 10.15 -4.76
N GLN A 331 -5.13 9.44 -4.60
CA GLN A 331 -4.27 9.14 -5.73
C GLN A 331 -4.91 8.06 -6.61
N GLY A 332 -5.49 8.47 -7.74
CA GLY A 332 -5.82 7.56 -8.83
C GLY A 332 -7.28 7.37 -9.19
N THR A 333 -8.21 8.22 -8.79
CA THR A 333 -9.60 8.16 -9.31
C THR A 333 -9.99 9.42 -10.06
N GLU A 334 -10.48 9.24 -11.29
CA GLU A 334 -10.99 10.32 -12.16
C GLU A 334 -12.35 10.90 -11.68
N ARG A 335 -12.92 10.43 -10.57
CA ARG A 335 -14.19 10.90 -10.01
C ARG A 335 -13.98 11.93 -8.91
N VAL A 336 -13.53 13.11 -9.28
CA VAL A 336 -13.56 14.27 -8.38
C VAL A 336 -14.94 14.93 -8.50
N ARG A 337 -15.86 14.60 -7.59
CA ARG A 337 -17.09 15.37 -7.40
C ARG A 337 -16.85 16.38 -6.30
N GLY A 338 -17.23 17.62 -6.51
CA GLY A 338 -17.21 18.63 -5.46
C GLY A 338 -18.07 18.16 -4.27
N VAL A 339 -17.49 18.12 -3.07
CA VAL A 339 -18.16 17.68 -1.84
C VAL A 339 -18.41 18.88 -0.95
N ASN A 340 -19.65 19.06 -0.53
CA ASN A 340 -20.00 20.05 0.48
C ASN A 340 -19.64 19.51 1.86
N VAL A 341 -18.51 19.95 2.40
CA VAL A 341 -17.96 19.50 3.69
C VAL A 341 -18.85 19.83 4.89
N GLU A 342 -19.68 20.89 4.81
CA GLU A 342 -20.61 21.25 5.86
C GLU A 342 -21.73 20.22 6.07
N ASN A 343 -22.01 19.44 5.05
CA ASN A 343 -23.06 18.42 5.05
C ASN A 343 -22.52 17.00 5.28
N LEU A 344 -21.20 16.83 5.43
CA LEU A 344 -20.54 15.55 5.64
C LEU A 344 -19.52 15.64 6.79
N SER A 345 -19.72 14.86 7.83
CA SER A 345 -18.76 14.69 8.93
C SER A 345 -18.41 13.21 9.08
N ILE A 346 -17.14 12.93 9.31
CA ILE A 346 -16.61 11.59 9.53
C ILE A 346 -15.92 11.58 10.88
N THR A 347 -16.36 10.70 11.75
CA THR A 347 -15.72 10.46 13.05
C THR A 347 -14.90 9.20 12.98
N LEU A 348 -13.62 9.32 13.31
CA LEU A 348 -12.65 8.22 13.44
C LEU A 348 -12.49 7.90 14.93
N ASN A 349 -12.44 6.61 15.29
CA ASN A 349 -11.96 6.17 16.58
C ASN A 349 -10.49 5.76 16.46
N GLN A 350 -9.66 6.18 17.43
CA GLN A 350 -8.21 5.93 17.39
C GLN A 350 -7.82 4.46 17.64
N GLY A 351 -8.78 3.63 18.03
CA GLY A 351 -8.53 2.25 18.41
C GLY A 351 -7.97 2.12 19.83
N GLY A 352 -7.92 0.89 20.32
CA GLY A 352 -7.56 0.57 21.71
C GLY A 352 -8.76 0.63 22.66
N VAL A 353 -8.54 0.22 23.89
CA VAL A 353 -9.59 0.13 24.91
C VAL A 353 -10.16 1.51 25.27
N ASP A 354 -9.32 2.55 25.25
CA ASP A 354 -9.68 3.94 25.56
C ASP A 354 -9.58 4.86 24.32
N GLY A 355 -9.73 4.30 23.12
CA GLY A 355 -9.58 5.06 21.87
C GLY A 355 -10.56 6.23 21.78
N ALA A 356 -10.02 7.46 21.68
CA ALA A 356 -10.82 8.66 21.54
C ALA A 356 -11.48 8.76 20.16
N ASP A 357 -12.69 9.32 20.11
CA ASP A 357 -13.33 9.70 18.88
C ASP A 357 -12.80 11.06 18.41
N ILE A 358 -12.37 11.13 17.16
CA ILE A 358 -11.84 12.34 16.53
C ILE A 358 -12.68 12.63 15.30
N GLU A 359 -13.09 13.87 15.12
CA GLU A 359 -13.68 14.31 13.87
C GLU A 359 -12.57 14.47 12.83
N PHE A 360 -12.77 13.90 11.66
CA PHE A 360 -11.79 13.91 10.58
C PHE A 360 -11.80 15.27 9.91
N ASP A 361 -10.67 15.97 9.97
CA ASP A 361 -10.46 17.29 9.37
C ASP A 361 -9.12 17.35 8.60
N SER A 362 -8.77 18.51 8.06
CA SER A 362 -7.54 18.72 7.33
C SER A 362 -6.25 18.51 8.14
N LEU A 363 -6.32 18.56 9.47
CA LEU A 363 -5.16 18.34 10.34
C LEU A 363 -4.91 16.85 10.61
N THR A 364 -5.95 16.03 10.47
CA THR A 364 -5.89 14.57 10.69
C THR A 364 -5.63 13.79 9.40
N GLU A 365 -5.76 14.42 8.21
CA GLU A 365 -5.59 13.77 6.90
C GLU A 365 -4.24 13.06 6.73
N ASP A 366 -3.16 13.65 7.20
CA ASP A 366 -1.81 13.07 7.08
C ASP A 366 -1.51 12.00 8.13
N ALA A 367 -2.28 11.96 9.23
CA ALA A 367 -2.04 11.05 10.34
C ALA A 367 -2.70 9.68 10.16
N TYR A 368 -3.76 9.59 9.35
CA TYR A 368 -4.54 8.38 9.19
C TYR A 368 -4.66 7.98 7.72
N THR A 369 -4.27 6.76 7.42
CA THR A 369 -4.39 6.16 6.10
C THR A 369 -5.52 5.15 6.04
N TYR A 370 -6.02 4.84 4.88
CA TYR A 370 -6.96 3.74 4.64
C TYR A 370 -6.69 3.11 3.28
N LEU A 371 -7.00 1.83 3.14
CA LEU A 371 -6.90 1.15 1.86
C LEU A 371 -8.23 1.20 1.12
N HIS A 372 -8.23 1.68 -0.09
CA HIS A 372 -9.41 1.71 -0.93
C HIS A 372 -9.18 0.97 -2.26
N VAL A 373 -10.13 0.12 -2.61
CA VAL A 373 -10.25 -0.51 -3.93
C VAL A 373 -11.56 -0.05 -4.53
N SER A 374 -11.50 0.89 -5.47
CA SER A 374 -12.69 1.43 -6.15
C SER A 374 -13.18 0.48 -7.23
N GLN A 375 -14.47 0.56 -7.54
CA GLN A 375 -15.10 -0.18 -8.64
C GLN A 375 -14.34 0.03 -9.96
N GLY A 376 -13.97 -1.05 -10.63
CA GLY A 376 -13.30 -1.02 -11.93
C GLY A 376 -11.81 -0.64 -11.90
N ASN A 377 -11.22 -0.32 -10.75
CA ASN A 377 -9.78 -0.01 -10.63
C ASN A 377 -8.92 -1.18 -11.12
N ILE A 378 -9.28 -2.39 -10.73
CA ILE A 378 -8.59 -3.62 -11.12
C ILE A 378 -8.62 -3.78 -12.64
N HIS A 379 -9.77 -3.51 -13.26
CA HIS A 379 -9.93 -3.59 -14.71
C HIS A 379 -9.07 -2.56 -15.45
N SER A 380 -8.94 -1.33 -14.93
CA SER A 380 -8.09 -0.29 -15.52
C SER A 380 -6.60 -0.67 -15.49
N TYR A 381 -6.09 -1.10 -14.34
CA TYR A 381 -4.71 -1.56 -14.20
C TYR A 381 -4.41 -2.84 -15.00
N SER A 382 -5.40 -3.71 -15.18
CA SER A 382 -5.19 -4.96 -15.92
C SER A 382 -5.00 -4.77 -17.42
N LYS A 383 -5.37 -3.61 -17.97
CA LYS A 383 -5.23 -3.28 -19.41
C LYS A 383 -3.87 -2.68 -19.77
N ASP A 384 -3.24 -1.97 -18.85
CA ASP A 384 -1.96 -1.32 -19.07
C ASP A 384 -0.86 -1.91 -18.15
N PRO A 385 0.07 -2.71 -18.69
CA PRO A 385 1.16 -3.32 -17.93
C PRO A 385 2.07 -2.29 -17.23
N ILE A 386 2.23 -1.10 -17.78
CA ILE A 386 3.09 -0.05 -17.19
C ILE A 386 2.41 0.53 -15.96
N SER A 387 1.12 0.86 -16.07
CA SER A 387 0.33 1.35 -14.94
C SER A 387 0.26 0.33 -13.80
N LEU A 388 0.10 -0.96 -14.13
CA LEU A 388 0.11 -2.04 -13.15
C LEU A 388 1.48 -2.18 -12.47
N SER A 389 2.57 -2.12 -13.23
CA SER A 389 3.93 -2.14 -12.66
C SER A 389 4.19 -0.96 -11.72
N ASN A 390 3.73 0.24 -12.07
CA ASN A 390 3.87 1.42 -11.23
C ASN A 390 3.06 1.29 -9.94
N GLU A 391 1.87 0.73 -10.01
CA GLU A 391 1.04 0.48 -8.83
C GLU A 391 1.66 -0.58 -7.92
N ILE A 392 2.23 -1.66 -8.47
CA ILE A 392 2.99 -2.66 -7.70
C ILE A 392 4.16 -2.00 -6.96
N LYS A 393 4.96 -1.17 -7.63
CA LYS A 393 6.07 -0.43 -7.01
C LYS A 393 5.56 0.46 -5.87
N ARG A 394 4.44 1.15 -6.07
CA ARG A 394 3.80 1.99 -5.03
C ARG A 394 3.37 1.15 -3.82
N MET A 395 2.73 0.00 -4.04
CA MET A 395 2.33 -0.92 -2.97
C MET A 395 3.53 -1.46 -2.19
N LEU A 396 4.64 -1.76 -2.87
CA LEU A 396 5.88 -2.20 -2.24
C LEU A 396 6.63 -1.07 -1.51
N GLY A 397 6.09 0.16 -1.51
CA GLY A 397 6.72 1.32 -0.88
C GLY A 397 7.95 1.84 -1.63
N ILE A 398 8.13 1.41 -2.87
CA ILE A 398 9.27 1.84 -3.70
C ILE A 398 8.97 3.24 -4.21
N ARG A 399 9.72 4.20 -3.70
CA ARG A 399 9.69 5.56 -4.20
C ARG A 399 10.56 5.66 -5.44
N SER A 400 10.06 6.33 -6.49
CA SER A 400 10.90 6.68 -7.64
C SER A 400 11.95 7.69 -7.16
N ILE A 401 13.12 7.19 -6.83
CA ILE A 401 14.27 8.05 -6.54
C ILE A 401 14.76 8.57 -7.88
N PRO A 402 14.73 9.88 -8.16
CA PRO A 402 15.28 10.40 -9.40
C PRO A 402 16.78 10.09 -9.46
N PHE A 403 17.29 9.84 -10.67
CA PHE A 403 18.75 9.81 -10.86
C PHE A 403 19.33 11.13 -10.38
N ASP A 404 20.51 11.05 -9.74
CA ASP A 404 21.11 12.19 -9.02
C ASP A 404 20.99 13.50 -9.84
N PRO A 405 20.29 14.52 -9.32
CA PRO A 405 20.12 15.79 -10.04
C PRO A 405 21.44 16.47 -10.35
N VAL A 406 22.47 16.30 -9.51
CA VAL A 406 23.81 16.87 -9.72
C VAL A 406 24.46 16.22 -10.95
N ILE A 407 24.37 14.90 -11.04
CA ILE A 407 24.88 14.14 -12.21
C ILE A 407 24.10 14.51 -13.47
N SER A 408 22.79 14.68 -13.37
CA SER A 408 21.97 15.10 -14.51
C SER A 408 22.35 16.51 -14.99
N GLN A 409 22.63 17.45 -14.10
CA GLN A 409 23.13 18.80 -14.43
C GLN A 409 24.53 18.74 -15.04
N GLU A 410 25.44 17.92 -14.48
CA GLU A 410 26.77 17.70 -15.03
C GLU A 410 26.71 17.19 -16.48
N LEU A 411 25.80 16.24 -16.76
CA LEU A 411 25.58 15.78 -18.14
C LEU A 411 25.13 16.89 -19.10
N VAL A 412 24.19 17.74 -18.66
CA VAL A 412 23.75 18.90 -19.46
C VAL A 412 24.93 19.84 -19.75
N GLN A 413 25.79 20.11 -18.74
CA GLN A 413 26.97 20.93 -18.91
C GLN A 413 27.95 20.30 -19.91
N ILE A 414 28.25 19.02 -19.77
CA ILE A 414 29.13 18.27 -20.70
C ILE A 414 28.63 18.31 -22.12
N LEU A 415 27.30 18.21 -22.33
CA LEU A 415 26.70 18.33 -23.67
C LEU A 415 26.84 19.74 -24.25
N GLY A 416 26.73 20.77 -23.42
CA GLY A 416 26.99 22.16 -23.78
C GLY A 416 28.46 22.39 -24.18
N ASP A 417 29.39 21.89 -23.35
CA ASP A 417 30.83 21.99 -23.58
C ASP A 417 31.24 21.22 -24.83
N TYR A 418 30.67 20.05 -25.07
CA TYR A 418 30.87 19.30 -26.32
C TYR A 418 30.43 20.13 -27.54
N ARG A 419 29.25 20.74 -27.47
CA ARG A 419 28.75 21.61 -28.56
C ARG A 419 29.69 22.77 -28.79
N ALA A 420 30.11 23.45 -27.76
CA ALA A 420 31.05 24.56 -27.83
C ALA A 420 32.39 24.13 -28.47
N PHE A 421 32.91 22.94 -28.13
CA PHE A 421 34.11 22.38 -28.73
C PHE A 421 33.91 22.08 -30.23
N VAL A 422 32.77 21.48 -30.63
CA VAL A 422 32.49 21.19 -32.06
C VAL A 422 32.41 22.48 -32.87
N GLU A 423 31.78 23.53 -32.36
CA GLU A 423 31.69 24.85 -32.98
C GLU A 423 33.08 25.47 -33.09
N TYR A 424 33.88 25.45 -32.05
CA TYR A 424 35.26 25.89 -32.05
C TYR A 424 36.11 25.12 -33.06
N TRP A 425 36.05 23.78 -33.09
CA TRP A 425 36.84 22.92 -33.96
C TRP A 425 36.53 23.09 -35.46
N ASN A 426 35.28 23.45 -35.77
CA ASN A 426 34.77 23.64 -37.12
C ASN A 426 34.78 25.12 -37.59
N ALA A 427 35.31 26.05 -36.77
CA ALA A 427 35.41 27.46 -37.13
C ALA A 427 36.29 27.63 -38.37
N LYS A 428 35.84 28.44 -39.34
CA LYS A 428 36.48 28.65 -40.64
C LYS A 428 36.89 30.11 -40.83
N ASP A 429 37.93 30.34 -41.59
CA ASP A 429 38.28 31.66 -42.14
C ASP A 429 37.39 32.05 -43.33
N ALA A 430 37.60 33.25 -43.86
CA ALA A 430 36.88 33.76 -45.00
C ALA A 430 37.04 32.90 -46.30
N ASN A 431 38.06 32.07 -46.36
CA ASN A 431 38.35 31.16 -47.47
C ASN A 431 37.80 29.75 -47.25
N GLY A 432 37.12 29.52 -46.12
CA GLY A 432 36.54 28.23 -45.74
C GLY A 432 37.53 27.25 -45.11
N ALA A 433 38.77 27.65 -44.80
CA ALA A 433 39.73 26.79 -44.12
C ALA A 433 39.48 26.77 -42.61
N GLN A 434 39.57 25.57 -42.01
CA GLN A 434 39.34 25.37 -40.55
C GLN A 434 40.51 25.93 -39.74
N ILE A 435 40.35 27.08 -39.10
CA ILE A 435 41.42 27.82 -38.41
C ILE A 435 41.89 27.13 -37.11
N ASN A 436 41.04 26.37 -36.46
CA ASN A 436 41.35 25.68 -35.20
C ASN A 436 41.83 24.23 -35.42
N LYS A 437 42.59 24.02 -36.51
CA LYS A 437 43.26 22.75 -36.77
C LYS A 437 44.78 22.93 -36.66
N PRO A 438 45.51 21.97 -36.00
CA PRO A 438 46.97 22.03 -35.90
C PRO A 438 47.65 22.21 -37.27
N ALA A 439 47.15 21.54 -38.31
CA ALA A 439 47.71 21.64 -39.66
C ALA A 439 47.63 23.07 -40.22
N TYR A 440 46.54 23.80 -40.00
CA TYR A 440 46.38 25.18 -40.43
C TYR A 440 47.39 26.11 -39.74
N GLN A 441 47.53 25.99 -38.41
CA GLN A 441 48.44 26.84 -37.64
C GLN A 441 49.90 26.51 -37.98
N ASN A 442 50.26 25.22 -38.15
CA ASN A 442 51.58 24.80 -38.59
C ASN A 442 51.92 25.37 -39.99
N SER A 443 50.98 25.41 -40.90
CA SER A 443 51.20 25.99 -42.22
C SER A 443 51.49 27.50 -42.17
N ILE A 444 50.89 28.22 -41.21
CA ILE A 444 51.20 29.63 -40.95
C ILE A 444 52.63 29.77 -40.45
N ILE A 445 53.05 28.93 -39.51
CA ILE A 445 54.39 28.93 -38.95
C ILE A 445 55.44 28.63 -40.05
N GLU A 446 55.24 27.56 -40.78
CA GLU A 446 56.16 27.17 -41.91
C GLU A 446 56.28 28.26 -42.92
N LYS A 447 55.15 28.81 -43.46
CA LYS A 447 55.11 29.86 -44.43
C LYS A 447 55.84 31.11 -43.93
N ASN A 448 55.55 31.56 -42.70
CA ASN A 448 56.19 32.78 -42.19
C ASN A 448 57.70 32.57 -41.89
N THR A 449 58.08 31.38 -41.39
CA THR A 449 59.48 31.03 -41.18
C THR A 449 60.28 31.06 -42.53
N GLN A 450 59.67 30.49 -43.59
CA GLN A 450 60.27 30.51 -44.92
C GLN A 450 60.43 31.95 -45.48
N LEU A 451 59.40 32.81 -45.25
CA LEU A 451 59.46 34.21 -45.65
C LEU A 451 60.58 34.97 -44.91
N ILE A 452 60.73 34.76 -43.59
CA ILE A 452 61.83 35.35 -42.83
C ILE A 452 63.19 34.90 -43.40
N SER A 453 63.39 33.59 -43.63
CA SER A 453 64.63 33.06 -44.13
C SER A 453 65.02 33.63 -45.58
N THR A 454 63.99 33.94 -46.31
CA THR A 454 64.23 34.54 -47.70
C THR A 454 64.63 36.04 -47.67
N LEU A 455 64.22 36.76 -46.62
CA LEU A 455 64.46 38.18 -46.46
C LEU A 455 65.78 38.51 -45.75
N THR A 456 66.48 37.49 -45.18
CA THR A 456 67.70 37.72 -44.40
C THR A 456 68.99 37.45 -45.12
N ASN A 457 69.92 38.46 -45.21
CA ASN A 457 71.27 38.28 -45.66
C ASN A 457 72.12 37.53 -44.59
N PRO A 458 72.97 36.51 -44.97
CA PRO A 458 73.77 35.76 -44.00
C PRO A 458 74.65 36.59 -43.10
N GLN A 459 75.11 37.76 -43.53
CA GLN A 459 75.92 38.65 -42.67
C GLN A 459 75.14 39.36 -41.55
N ASN A 460 73.82 39.52 -41.67
CA ASN A 460 72.97 40.22 -40.76
C ASN A 460 72.08 39.26 -39.97
N HIS A 461 72.20 37.96 -40.25
CA HIS A 461 71.35 36.92 -39.68
C HIS A 461 71.37 36.95 -38.11
N ALA A 462 72.55 37.04 -37.51
CA ALA A 462 72.70 37.08 -36.01
C ALA A 462 72.00 38.29 -35.35
N LEU A 463 72.04 39.47 -36.04
CA LEU A 463 71.39 40.69 -35.58
C LEU A 463 69.87 40.58 -35.71
N ILE A 464 69.38 39.97 -36.78
CA ILE A 464 67.99 39.74 -37.00
C ILE A 464 67.46 38.73 -36.02
N GLU A 465 68.20 37.59 -35.81
CA GLU A 465 67.80 36.58 -34.81
C GLU A 465 67.71 37.19 -33.36
N ARG A 466 68.75 38.01 -33.04
CA ARG A 466 68.76 38.71 -31.74
C ARG A 466 67.59 39.69 -31.64
N TYR A 467 67.27 40.45 -32.68
CA TYR A 467 66.08 41.32 -32.68
C TYR A 467 64.77 40.53 -32.56
N GLN A 468 64.65 39.42 -33.27
CA GLN A 468 63.49 38.52 -33.16
C GLN A 468 63.35 37.94 -31.74
N ALA A 469 64.44 37.40 -31.15
CA ALA A 469 64.45 36.85 -29.79
C ALA A 469 64.06 37.92 -28.76
N ASN A 470 64.58 39.14 -28.91
CA ASN A 470 64.23 40.27 -28.06
C ASN A 470 62.75 40.61 -28.17
N SER A 471 62.20 40.67 -29.42
CA SER A 471 60.84 41.04 -29.69
C SER A 471 59.86 39.97 -29.16
N SER A 472 60.20 38.67 -29.31
CA SER A 472 59.43 37.55 -28.71
C SER A 472 59.40 37.68 -27.18
N THR A 473 60.53 37.85 -26.54
CA THR A 473 60.62 38.01 -25.08
C THR A 473 59.86 39.25 -24.57
N ILE A 474 59.94 40.39 -25.31
CA ILE A 474 59.16 41.58 -25.01
C ILE A 474 57.64 41.27 -24.99
N ASN A 475 57.17 40.54 -26.02
CA ASN A 475 55.75 40.19 -26.15
C ASN A 475 55.32 39.23 -25.05
N GLU A 476 56.16 38.22 -24.73
CA GLU A 476 55.87 37.32 -23.57
C GLU A 476 55.74 38.11 -22.25
N LYS A 477 56.72 39.02 -21.99
CA LYS A 477 56.68 39.83 -20.74
C LYS A 477 55.47 40.75 -20.71
N LYS A 478 55.10 41.40 -21.83
CA LYS A 478 53.88 42.19 -21.95
C LYS A 478 52.62 41.37 -21.67
N ALA A 479 52.57 40.16 -22.26
CA ALA A 479 51.45 39.25 -22.01
C ALA A 479 51.35 38.81 -20.55
N PHE A 480 52.56 38.56 -19.92
CA PHE A 480 52.65 38.23 -18.51
C PHE A 480 52.15 39.39 -17.63
N THR A 481 52.61 40.64 -17.85
CA THR A 481 52.17 41.80 -17.05
C THR A 481 50.67 42.06 -17.23
N GLY A 482 50.12 41.88 -18.46
CA GLY A 482 48.69 41.99 -18.76
C GLY A 482 47.88 40.96 -17.94
N ARG A 483 48.23 39.67 -18.04
CA ARG A 483 47.58 38.60 -17.28
C ARG A 483 47.69 38.80 -15.77
N SER A 484 48.88 39.22 -15.27
CA SER A 484 49.12 39.53 -13.88
C SER A 484 48.21 40.64 -13.38
N ALA A 485 48.00 41.70 -14.16
CA ALA A 485 47.09 42.79 -13.84
C ALA A 485 45.62 42.32 -13.78
N GLU A 486 45.18 41.47 -14.71
CA GLU A 486 43.82 40.87 -14.72
C GLU A 486 43.59 40.04 -13.47
N ILE A 487 44.53 39.11 -13.19
CA ILE A 487 44.46 38.26 -11.99
C ILE A 487 44.41 39.09 -10.71
N LEU A 488 45.28 40.12 -10.60
CA LEU A 488 45.31 40.97 -9.45
C LEU A 488 44.00 41.76 -9.24
N SER A 489 43.43 42.27 -10.33
CA SER A 489 42.15 42.97 -10.33
C SER A 489 41.01 42.04 -9.86
N GLU A 490 40.97 40.84 -10.40
CA GLU A 490 39.97 39.83 -10.03
C GLU A 490 40.12 39.37 -8.56
N LEU A 491 41.33 39.16 -8.11
CA LEU A 491 41.65 38.81 -6.74
C LEU A 491 41.16 39.89 -5.79
N ILE A 492 41.55 41.18 -6.01
CA ILE A 492 41.15 42.32 -5.19
C ILE A 492 39.60 42.43 -5.14
N ARG A 493 38.95 42.30 -6.28
CA ARG A 493 37.48 42.34 -6.39
C ARG A 493 36.83 41.22 -5.59
N THR A 494 37.36 40.01 -5.74
CA THR A 494 36.79 38.80 -5.07
C THR A 494 36.95 38.88 -3.56
N ILE A 495 38.14 39.29 -3.11
CA ILE A 495 38.44 39.43 -1.68
C ILE A 495 37.71 40.61 -1.09
N GLY A 496 37.52 41.69 -1.85
CA GLY A 496 36.63 42.79 -1.45
C GLY A 496 35.22 42.31 -1.14
N LYS A 497 34.64 41.56 -2.04
CA LYS A 497 33.30 40.95 -1.81
C LYS A 497 33.25 39.97 -0.65
N LEU A 498 34.33 39.22 -0.43
CA LEU A 498 34.42 38.31 0.71
C LEU A 498 34.54 39.09 2.02
N ASN A 499 35.35 40.16 2.02
CA ASN A 499 35.50 41.02 3.21
C ASN A 499 34.23 41.80 3.54
N GLU A 500 33.46 42.23 2.52
CA GLU A 500 32.12 42.79 2.75
C GLU A 500 31.21 41.78 3.48
N LYS A 501 31.21 40.51 3.03
CA LYS A 501 30.47 39.45 3.73
C LYS A 501 31.03 39.16 5.14
N LEU A 502 32.33 39.30 5.34
CA LEU A 502 32.92 39.18 6.67
C LEU A 502 32.55 40.36 7.58
N VAL A 503 32.35 41.55 7.03
CA VAL A 503 31.79 42.71 7.80
C VAL A 503 30.40 42.34 8.27
N GLU A 504 29.52 41.93 7.35
CA GLU A 504 28.16 41.47 7.68
C GLU A 504 28.19 40.34 8.72
N TYR A 505 29.04 39.35 8.56
CA TYR A 505 29.19 38.22 9.48
C TYR A 505 29.64 38.69 10.86
N ASN A 506 30.60 39.63 10.93
CA ASN A 506 31.15 40.16 12.18
C ASN A 506 30.14 41.06 12.90
N ASP A 507 29.24 41.70 12.18
CA ASP A 507 28.15 42.52 12.73
C ASP A 507 27.02 41.68 13.35
N TYR A 508 26.82 40.46 12.86
CA TYR A 508 25.85 39.52 13.43
C TYR A 508 26.29 38.84 14.73
N ARG A 509 27.54 39.08 15.21
CA ARG A 509 28.06 38.42 16.40
C ARG A 509 28.37 39.40 17.54
N ASP A 510 27.69 39.18 18.64
CA ASP A 510 28.02 39.75 19.94
C ASP A 510 29.31 39.15 20.58
N SER A 511 30.07 38.35 19.83
CA SER A 511 31.23 37.65 20.39
C SER A 511 32.51 38.43 20.23
N LEU A 512 33.36 38.34 21.25
CA LEU A 512 34.65 39.00 21.35
C LEU A 512 35.70 38.61 20.28
N THR A 513 35.47 37.59 19.48
CA THR A 513 36.39 37.11 18.45
C THR A 513 35.82 37.39 17.07
N LYS A 514 36.25 38.46 16.46
CA LYS A 514 35.89 38.78 15.05
C LYS A 514 36.80 37.99 14.11
N VAL A 515 36.24 37.50 13.02
CA VAL A 515 37.03 36.90 11.96
C VAL A 515 37.84 37.99 11.27
N PRO A 516 39.16 37.85 11.18
CA PRO A 516 40.00 38.85 10.54
C PRO A 516 39.69 38.96 9.05
N PHE A 517 39.81 40.14 8.49
CA PHE A 517 39.71 40.35 7.05
C PHE A 517 40.85 39.65 6.32
N ILE A 518 40.52 39.20 5.12
CA ILE A 518 41.51 38.61 4.22
C ILE A 518 42.39 39.74 3.64
N VAL A 519 43.66 39.65 3.87
CA VAL A 519 44.62 40.65 3.43
C VAL A 519 45.44 40.09 2.24
N VAL A 520 45.55 40.87 1.21
CA VAL A 520 46.24 40.44 -0.02
C VAL A 520 47.59 41.13 -0.22
N ASP A 521 48.04 41.90 0.73
CA ASP A 521 49.20 42.77 0.60
C ASP A 521 50.44 41.99 0.11
N GLN A 522 50.73 40.85 0.68
CA GLN A 522 51.90 40.05 0.33
C GLN A 522 51.82 39.52 -1.12
N ILE A 523 50.62 39.06 -1.56
CA ILE A 523 50.40 38.58 -2.92
C ILE A 523 50.51 39.76 -3.88
N THR A 524 49.86 40.89 -3.59
CA THR A 524 49.88 42.11 -4.35
C THR A 524 51.33 42.63 -4.49
N GLN A 525 52.08 42.67 -3.39
CA GLN A 525 53.46 43.10 -3.40
C GLN A 525 54.34 42.20 -4.25
N THR A 526 54.20 40.88 -4.10
CA THR A 526 54.97 39.89 -4.90
C THR A 526 54.63 40.01 -6.39
N MET A 527 53.38 40.14 -6.73
CA MET A 527 52.96 40.30 -8.14
C MET A 527 53.46 41.62 -8.74
N ASN A 528 53.42 42.71 -7.96
CA ASN A 528 53.93 43.99 -8.40
C ASN A 528 55.49 43.96 -8.60
N LEU A 529 56.23 43.29 -7.73
CA LEU A 529 57.67 43.11 -7.87
C LEU A 529 58.01 42.31 -9.16
N ASN A 530 57.21 41.26 -9.45
CA ASN A 530 57.39 40.50 -10.68
C ASN A 530 57.07 41.33 -11.93
N ASN A 531 56.02 42.17 -11.89
CA ASN A 531 55.68 43.10 -12.99
C ASN A 531 56.80 44.14 -13.17
N ILE A 532 57.35 44.74 -12.14
CA ILE A 532 58.46 45.69 -12.23
C ILE A 532 59.69 45.01 -12.84
N SER A 533 60.00 43.75 -12.48
CA SER A 533 61.09 42.97 -13.08
C SER A 533 60.84 42.71 -14.58
N ALA A 534 59.58 42.39 -14.96
CA ALA A 534 59.22 42.16 -16.33
C ALA A 534 59.36 43.46 -17.15
N ASP A 535 58.87 44.59 -16.64
CA ASP A 535 58.97 45.89 -17.29
C ASP A 535 60.42 46.39 -17.47
N ALA A 536 61.24 46.12 -16.45
CA ALA A 536 62.69 46.43 -16.55
C ALA A 536 63.35 45.63 -17.72
N LYS A 537 62.97 44.34 -17.82
CA LYS A 537 63.47 43.50 -18.90
C LYS A 537 62.95 43.95 -20.30
N ILE A 538 61.71 44.39 -20.40
CA ILE A 538 61.14 44.98 -21.62
C ILE A 538 61.96 46.21 -22.04
N LEU A 539 62.29 47.07 -21.10
CA LEU A 539 63.07 48.29 -21.39
C LEU A 539 64.49 47.97 -21.86
N GLU A 540 65.18 47.06 -21.21
CA GLU A 540 66.52 46.57 -21.57
C GLU A 540 66.52 46.07 -23.03
N LEU A 541 65.60 45.15 -23.36
CA LEU A 541 65.52 44.53 -24.69
C LEU A 541 65.06 45.53 -25.75
N SER A 542 64.24 46.50 -25.43
CA SER A 542 63.84 47.57 -26.32
C SER A 542 65.03 48.46 -26.71
N ARG A 543 65.92 48.79 -25.78
CA ARG A 543 67.14 49.54 -26.06
C ARG A 543 68.12 48.78 -26.95
N ASP A 544 68.27 47.47 -26.68
CA ASP A 544 69.07 46.60 -27.55
C ASP A 544 68.54 46.56 -29.00
N ASN A 545 67.22 46.46 -29.16
CA ASN A 545 66.58 46.53 -30.43
C ASN A 545 66.81 47.88 -31.19
N GLU A 546 66.86 49.01 -30.46
CA GLU A 546 67.27 50.31 -31.03
C GLU A 546 68.72 50.35 -31.47
N GLN A 547 69.62 49.72 -30.72
CA GLN A 547 71.00 49.60 -31.08
C GLN A 547 71.19 48.79 -32.34
N ILE A 548 70.48 47.67 -32.52
CA ILE A 548 70.44 46.86 -33.70
C ILE A 548 69.96 47.68 -34.91
N ARG A 549 68.91 48.47 -34.77
CA ARG A 549 68.47 49.41 -35.85
C ARG A 549 69.53 50.45 -36.22
N ALA A 550 70.23 51.00 -35.25
CA ALA A 550 71.31 51.95 -35.48
C ALA A 550 72.51 51.29 -36.17
N GLU A 551 72.83 50.04 -35.95
CA GLU A 551 73.85 49.27 -36.63
C GLU A 551 73.51 49.06 -38.14
N PHE A 552 72.27 48.70 -38.44
CA PHE A 552 71.77 48.61 -39.78
C PHE A 552 71.80 49.99 -40.52
N ALA A 553 71.49 51.06 -39.88
CA ALA A 553 71.55 52.44 -40.43
C ALA A 553 72.92 52.82 -40.71
N LYS A 554 73.99 52.46 -39.97
CA LYS A 554 75.42 52.72 -40.23
C LYS A 554 75.91 52.02 -41.53
N GLN A 555 75.29 50.88 -41.86
CA GLN A 555 75.65 50.12 -43.08
C GLN A 555 75.01 50.68 -44.36
N GLY A 556 74.33 51.84 -44.30
CA GLY A 556 73.80 52.52 -45.48
C GLY A 556 72.41 52.04 -45.89
N ILE A 557 71.76 51.23 -45.09
CA ILE A 557 70.48 50.58 -45.39
C ILE A 557 69.34 51.34 -44.72
N ASN A 558 69.16 52.62 -44.91
CA ASN A 558 68.33 53.50 -44.09
C ASN A 558 66.80 53.45 -44.38
N GLN A 559 66.37 52.96 -45.54
CA GLN A 559 64.93 52.86 -45.85
C GLN A 559 64.46 51.39 -45.94
N ASP A 560 65.22 50.53 -46.56
CA ASP A 560 64.86 49.13 -46.78
C ASP A 560 64.87 48.27 -45.43
N ILE A 561 65.79 48.63 -44.58
CA ILE A 561 65.98 47.91 -43.32
C ILE A 561 64.77 48.11 -42.33
N SER A 562 64.28 49.30 -42.30
CA SER A 562 63.13 49.58 -41.40
C SER A 562 61.87 48.85 -41.92
N SER A 563 61.68 48.80 -43.23
CA SER A 563 60.62 48.00 -43.87
C SER A 563 60.86 46.51 -43.73
N LEU A 564 62.11 46.03 -43.86
CA LEU A 564 62.49 44.64 -43.69
C LEU A 564 62.29 44.18 -42.26
N LEU A 565 62.77 44.95 -41.25
CA LEU A 565 62.60 44.68 -39.85
C LEU A 565 61.10 44.68 -39.43
N HIS A 566 60.33 45.63 -39.98
CA HIS A 566 58.90 45.66 -39.74
C HIS A 566 58.21 44.37 -40.30
N LYS A 567 58.51 43.96 -41.51
CA LYS A 567 58.01 42.69 -42.09
C LYS A 567 58.42 41.46 -41.29
N ILE A 568 59.72 41.40 -40.87
CA ILE A 568 60.19 40.28 -40.02
C ILE A 568 59.46 40.26 -38.70
N THR A 569 59.18 41.45 -38.09
CA THR A 569 58.44 41.57 -36.89
C THR A 569 56.95 41.10 -37.07
N GLU A 570 56.35 41.47 -38.20
CA GLU A 570 55.00 41.04 -38.58
C GLU A 570 54.92 39.52 -38.72
N TYR A 571 55.87 38.91 -39.42
CA TYR A 571 55.94 37.47 -39.67
C TYR A 571 56.23 36.74 -38.35
N GLN A 572 57.13 37.29 -37.49
CA GLN A 572 57.38 36.69 -36.14
C GLN A 572 56.14 36.75 -35.25
N TYR A 573 55.44 37.88 -35.26
CA TYR A 573 54.18 38.01 -34.52
C TYR A 573 53.12 37.00 -35.00
N ALA A 574 53.05 36.80 -36.31
CA ALA A 574 52.14 35.79 -36.87
C ALA A 574 52.51 34.34 -36.44
N ILE A 575 53.81 34.05 -36.34
CA ILE A 575 54.31 32.76 -35.83
C ILE A 575 53.94 32.57 -34.34
N ASP A 576 54.15 33.61 -33.54
CA ASP A 576 53.87 33.54 -32.09
C ASP A 576 52.37 33.38 -31.82
N LEU A 577 51.51 34.12 -32.56
CA LEU A 577 50.05 33.93 -32.50
C LEU A 577 49.63 32.51 -32.90
N ALA A 578 50.28 31.96 -33.95
CA ALA A 578 49.97 30.61 -34.40
C ALA A 578 50.41 29.55 -33.37
N LYS A 579 51.55 29.77 -32.67
CA LYS A 579 51.99 28.89 -31.58
C LYS A 579 51.05 28.96 -30.37
N ASP A 580 50.63 30.18 -29.99
CA ASP A 580 49.64 30.36 -28.90
C ASP A 580 48.32 29.66 -29.23
N LYS A 581 47.94 29.79 -30.53
CA LYS A 581 46.71 29.08 -30.98
C LYS A 581 46.87 27.57 -30.98
N LEU A 582 48.04 27.02 -31.27
CA LEU A 582 48.34 25.58 -31.12
C LEU A 582 48.21 25.12 -29.69
N ASN A 583 48.75 25.90 -28.75
CA ASN A 583 48.60 25.60 -27.30
C ASN A 583 47.12 25.62 -26.87
N GLU A 584 46.36 26.61 -27.33
CA GLU A 584 44.92 26.66 -27.10
C GLU A 584 44.19 25.43 -27.67
N ILE A 585 44.52 25.05 -28.89
CA ILE A 585 43.95 23.85 -29.55
C ILE A 585 44.27 22.60 -28.77
N ASP A 586 45.51 22.43 -28.29
CA ASP A 586 45.90 21.28 -27.45
C ASP A 586 45.10 21.22 -26.14
N LEU A 587 44.99 22.35 -25.44
CA LEU A 587 44.20 22.45 -24.21
C LEU A 587 42.72 22.12 -24.47
N LYS A 588 42.10 22.70 -25.50
CA LYS A 588 40.71 22.42 -25.85
C LYS A 588 40.48 20.96 -26.25
N THR A 589 41.45 20.36 -26.94
CA THR A 589 41.42 18.95 -27.33
C THR A 589 41.49 18.04 -26.09
N LYS A 590 42.36 18.37 -25.14
CA LYS A 590 42.43 17.65 -23.84
C LYS A 590 41.13 17.77 -23.03
N GLU A 591 40.54 18.97 -22.98
CA GLU A 591 39.22 19.19 -22.35
C GLU A 591 38.15 18.32 -23.00
N TYR A 592 38.10 18.32 -24.32
CA TYR A 592 37.15 17.47 -25.07
C TYR A 592 37.30 15.98 -24.75
N HIS A 593 38.50 15.45 -24.72
CA HIS A 593 38.72 14.04 -24.35
C HIS A 593 38.29 13.75 -22.89
N ARG A 594 38.48 14.72 -21.99
CA ARG A 594 38.00 14.61 -20.60
C ARG A 594 36.46 14.55 -20.56
N TYR A 595 35.77 15.40 -21.34
CA TYR A 595 34.30 15.36 -21.40
C TYR A 595 33.79 14.05 -21.99
N VAL A 596 34.42 13.53 -23.02
CA VAL A 596 34.04 12.23 -23.64
C VAL A 596 34.24 11.09 -22.62
N ALA A 597 35.35 11.05 -21.91
CA ALA A 597 35.60 10.05 -20.88
C ALA A 597 34.58 10.16 -19.71
N ARG A 598 34.38 11.38 -19.24
CA ARG A 598 33.43 11.63 -18.12
C ARG A 598 31.99 11.27 -18.48
N ARG A 599 31.57 11.56 -19.71
CA ARG A 599 30.26 11.15 -20.21
C ARG A 599 30.08 9.63 -20.20
N GLY A 600 31.12 8.87 -20.56
CA GLY A 600 31.13 7.41 -20.49
C GLY A 600 31.00 6.90 -19.04
N GLU A 601 31.71 7.50 -18.10
CA GLU A 601 31.61 7.19 -16.68
C GLU A 601 30.19 7.43 -16.14
N LEU A 602 29.57 8.56 -16.49
CA LEU A 602 28.21 8.90 -16.10
C LEU A 602 27.19 7.92 -16.68
N GLY A 603 27.42 7.42 -17.88
CA GLY A 603 26.64 6.32 -18.46
C GLY A 603 26.72 5.04 -17.63
N GLY A 604 27.93 4.71 -17.13
CA GLY A 604 28.12 3.58 -16.21
C GLY A 604 27.41 3.75 -14.88
N GLN A 605 27.45 4.96 -14.32
CA GLN A 605 26.70 5.28 -13.09
C GLN A 605 25.19 5.14 -13.29
N TYR A 606 24.67 5.54 -14.43
CA TYR A 606 23.27 5.35 -14.77
C TYR A 606 22.88 3.87 -14.89
N ASN A 607 23.74 3.04 -15.47
CA ASN A 607 23.54 1.59 -15.49
C ASN A 607 23.45 1.00 -14.09
N SER A 608 24.38 1.41 -13.22
CA SER A 608 24.36 0.97 -11.81
C SER A 608 23.10 1.43 -11.08
N TYR A 609 22.66 2.65 -11.32
CA TYR A 609 21.41 3.16 -10.79
C TYR A 609 20.19 2.31 -11.18
N ILE A 610 20.07 1.97 -12.47
CA ILE A 610 18.97 1.13 -12.97
C ILE A 610 19.01 -0.26 -12.36
N GLU A 611 20.19 -0.87 -12.22
CA GLU A 611 20.34 -2.18 -11.57
C GLU A 611 19.95 -2.14 -10.09
N ASN A 612 20.35 -1.11 -9.36
CA ASN A 612 19.97 -0.94 -7.97
C ASN A 612 18.45 -0.78 -7.81
N MET A 613 17.82 0.03 -8.66
CA MET A 613 16.35 0.20 -8.64
C MET A 613 15.61 -1.09 -8.99
N ARG A 614 16.17 -1.93 -9.86
CA ARG A 614 15.63 -3.26 -10.16
C ARG A 614 15.71 -4.16 -8.93
N LEU A 615 16.89 -4.21 -8.29
CA LEU A 615 17.12 -5.03 -7.09
C LEU A 615 16.24 -4.59 -5.92
N GLU A 616 15.93 -3.30 -5.82
CA GLU A 616 15.05 -2.78 -4.76
C GLU A 616 13.66 -3.40 -4.80
N ILE A 617 13.14 -3.72 -6.00
CA ILE A 617 11.87 -4.44 -6.14
C ILE A 617 11.95 -5.84 -5.53
N ASP A 618 13.01 -6.59 -5.86
CA ASP A 618 13.22 -7.94 -5.36
C ASP A 618 13.39 -7.95 -3.83
N ILE A 619 14.14 -6.98 -3.30
CA ILE A 619 14.37 -6.82 -1.85
C ILE A 619 13.07 -6.44 -1.14
N ALA A 620 12.30 -5.49 -1.68
CA ALA A 620 11.04 -5.04 -1.08
C ALA A 620 10.02 -6.17 -1.01
N PHE A 621 9.89 -6.96 -2.08
CA PHE A 621 9.03 -8.13 -2.08
C PHE A 621 9.54 -9.23 -1.14
N GLY A 622 10.84 -9.48 -1.13
CA GLY A 622 11.46 -10.44 -0.20
C GLY A 622 11.22 -10.10 1.27
N ARG A 623 11.17 -8.81 1.63
CA ARG A 623 10.82 -8.37 2.99
C ARG A 623 9.37 -8.69 3.36
N LEU A 624 8.43 -8.54 2.41
CA LEU A 624 7.02 -8.90 2.65
C LEU A 624 6.82 -10.39 2.90
N GLN A 625 7.68 -11.24 2.36
CA GLN A 625 7.60 -12.69 2.54
C GLN A 625 8.20 -13.16 3.89
N GLN A 626 8.94 -12.31 4.59
CA GLN A 626 9.51 -12.67 5.88
C GLN A 626 8.51 -12.45 7.00
N PRO A 627 8.48 -13.30 8.04
CA PRO A 627 7.65 -13.08 9.22
C PRO A 627 7.97 -11.74 9.88
N ASN A 628 6.94 -10.98 10.21
CA ASN A 628 7.08 -9.76 10.98
C ASN A 628 7.09 -10.10 12.48
N PRO A 629 8.13 -9.70 13.25
CA PRO A 629 8.21 -9.99 14.68
C PRO A 629 7.14 -9.30 15.54
N GLU A 630 6.49 -8.27 15.04
CA GLU A 630 5.40 -7.56 15.72
C GLU A 630 4.04 -8.27 15.59
N TRP A 631 3.95 -9.27 14.73
CA TRP A 631 2.71 -10.00 14.45
C TRP A 631 2.70 -11.35 15.15
N ASN A 632 1.50 -11.80 15.53
CA ASN A 632 1.30 -13.13 16.08
C ASN A 632 1.38 -14.22 14.96
N GLU A 633 1.32 -15.51 15.33
CA GLU A 633 1.41 -16.63 14.39
C GLU A 633 0.27 -16.63 13.35
N GLU A 634 -0.98 -16.30 13.78
CA GLU A 634 -2.13 -16.24 12.88
C GLU A 634 -1.95 -15.13 11.84
N GLN A 635 -1.46 -13.96 12.25
CA GLN A 635 -1.21 -12.83 11.38
C GLN A 635 -0.09 -13.11 10.36
N ASN A 636 1.03 -13.66 10.82
CA ASN A 636 2.14 -14.06 9.95
C ASN A 636 1.70 -15.17 8.97
N GLY A 637 0.98 -16.18 9.47
CA GLY A 637 0.45 -17.27 8.65
C GLY A 637 -0.51 -16.75 7.56
N LEU A 638 -1.34 -15.77 7.88
CA LEU A 638 -2.26 -15.16 6.91
C LEU A 638 -1.49 -14.47 5.77
N VAL A 639 -0.51 -13.63 6.07
CA VAL A 639 0.27 -12.91 5.06
C VAL A 639 1.04 -13.89 4.17
N GLN A 640 1.66 -14.92 4.77
CA GLN A 640 2.32 -15.98 4.01
C GLN A 640 1.34 -16.76 3.12
N HIS A 641 0.13 -17.02 3.60
CA HIS A 641 -0.92 -17.65 2.80
C HIS A 641 -1.35 -16.79 1.61
N ILE A 642 -1.54 -15.48 1.82
CA ILE A 642 -1.89 -14.51 0.76
C ILE A 642 -0.78 -14.45 -0.31
N LEU A 643 0.49 -14.47 0.10
CA LEU A 643 1.64 -14.33 -0.80
C LEU A 643 2.12 -15.64 -1.41
N ARG A 644 1.61 -16.79 -0.97
CA ARG A 644 2.10 -18.12 -1.38
C ARG A 644 2.16 -18.34 -2.88
N ASP A 645 1.15 -17.88 -3.60
CA ASP A 645 1.00 -18.07 -5.04
C ASP A 645 1.51 -16.87 -5.85
N ILE A 646 2.09 -15.86 -5.19
CA ILE A 646 2.57 -14.61 -5.77
C ILE A 646 4.09 -14.61 -5.81
N ASN A 647 4.65 -14.23 -6.95
CA ASN A 647 6.07 -13.88 -7.05
C ASN A 647 6.20 -12.57 -7.82
N ILE A 648 7.04 -11.64 -7.33
CA ILE A 648 7.31 -10.34 -7.96
C ILE A 648 8.82 -10.22 -8.14
N ILE A 649 9.23 -9.84 -9.34
CA ILE A 649 10.63 -9.60 -9.70
C ILE A 649 10.77 -8.26 -10.42
N GLY A 650 11.87 -7.57 -10.15
CA GLY A 650 12.29 -6.42 -10.94
C GLY A 650 12.89 -6.85 -12.27
N THR A 651 12.39 -6.30 -13.38
CA THR A 651 12.94 -6.52 -14.71
C THR A 651 13.29 -5.21 -15.38
N ILE A 652 14.41 -5.20 -16.13
CA ILE A 652 14.79 -4.04 -16.93
C ILE A 652 14.29 -4.27 -18.36
N VAL A 653 13.43 -3.38 -18.81
CA VAL A 653 12.85 -3.44 -20.14
C VAL A 653 13.60 -2.48 -21.06
N PHE A 654 14.14 -3.00 -22.16
CA PHE A 654 14.68 -2.21 -23.25
C PHE A 654 13.71 -2.25 -24.42
N ASP A 655 13.06 -1.11 -24.71
CA ASP A 655 12.09 -0.96 -25.80
C ASP A 655 12.84 -0.65 -27.10
N ILE A 656 13.16 -1.72 -27.83
CA ILE A 656 13.91 -1.66 -29.11
C ILE A 656 13.20 -0.73 -30.11
N GLU A 657 11.89 -0.77 -30.14
CA GLU A 657 11.11 0.02 -31.09
C GLU A 657 11.21 1.51 -30.80
N LYS A 658 11.02 1.91 -29.56
CA LYS A 658 11.19 3.30 -29.14
C LYS A 658 12.62 3.79 -29.33
N PHE A 659 13.61 2.94 -29.00
CA PHE A 659 15.01 3.27 -29.18
C PHE A 659 15.32 3.62 -30.63
N TYR A 660 14.98 2.77 -31.61
CA TYR A 660 15.25 3.04 -33.00
C TYR A 660 14.39 4.16 -33.61
N ASN A 661 13.14 4.33 -33.12
CA ASN A 661 12.31 5.47 -33.53
C ASN A 661 12.93 6.82 -33.09
N GLY A 662 13.58 6.83 -31.91
CA GLY A 662 14.32 8.01 -31.45
C GLY A 662 15.58 8.27 -32.27
N LEU A 663 16.37 7.24 -32.61
CA LEU A 663 17.52 7.35 -33.46
C LEU A 663 17.16 7.89 -34.87
N GLU A 664 16.08 7.39 -35.46
CA GLU A 664 15.63 7.81 -36.78
C GLU A 664 15.34 9.31 -36.90
N ARG A 665 14.90 9.94 -35.82
CA ARG A 665 14.64 11.39 -35.79
C ARG A 665 15.91 12.23 -35.92
N CYS A 666 17.01 11.74 -35.38
CA CYS A 666 18.26 12.47 -35.28
C CYS A 666 19.13 12.33 -36.51
N VAL A 667 19.00 11.28 -37.30
CA VAL A 667 19.90 10.98 -38.43
C VAL A 667 19.38 11.48 -39.78
N ASN A 668 20.29 11.67 -40.71
CA ASN A 668 19.96 12.01 -42.12
C ASN A 668 19.35 10.78 -42.81
N ARG A 669 18.04 10.76 -42.94
CA ARG A 669 17.29 9.68 -43.57
C ARG A 669 17.77 9.38 -44.99
N GLY A 670 18.32 10.36 -45.72
CA GLY A 670 18.90 10.15 -47.07
C GLY A 670 20.10 9.20 -47.07
N LYS A 671 20.97 9.30 -46.07
CA LYS A 671 22.15 8.40 -45.89
C LYS A 671 21.74 7.02 -45.33
N PHE A 672 20.71 6.99 -44.49
CA PHE A 672 20.15 5.74 -43.92
C PHE A 672 18.91 5.27 -44.68
N ARG A 673 18.73 5.74 -45.91
CA ARG A 673 17.59 5.33 -46.74
C ARG A 673 17.66 3.83 -47.01
N GLY A 674 16.58 3.14 -46.75
CA GLY A 674 16.43 1.72 -47.03
C GLY A 674 16.57 1.46 -48.54
N SER A 675 17.16 0.35 -48.91
CA SER A 675 17.03 -0.20 -50.26
C SER A 675 15.63 -0.80 -50.43
N ALA A 676 15.33 -1.28 -51.67
CA ALA A 676 14.07 -2.01 -51.89
C ALA A 676 13.88 -3.22 -50.93
N GLU A 677 14.96 -3.66 -50.27
CA GLU A 677 14.98 -4.83 -49.36
C GLU A 677 15.06 -4.49 -47.90
N LYS A 678 15.41 -3.25 -47.48
CA LYS A 678 15.55 -2.86 -46.03
C LYS A 678 14.99 -1.49 -45.76
N THR A 679 14.27 -1.37 -44.67
CA THR A 679 13.76 -0.09 -44.15
C THR A 679 14.88 0.73 -43.48
N THR A 680 14.67 2.02 -43.26
CA THR A 680 15.60 2.90 -42.50
C THR A 680 15.90 2.32 -41.11
N LYS A 681 14.91 1.79 -40.44
CA LYS A 681 15.02 1.19 -39.10
C LYS A 681 15.92 -0.05 -39.14
N GLU A 682 15.75 -0.95 -40.10
CA GLU A 682 16.59 -2.14 -40.25
C GLU A 682 18.05 -1.78 -40.59
N LYS A 683 18.25 -0.69 -41.29
CA LYS A 683 19.60 -0.18 -41.57
C LYS A 683 20.25 0.43 -40.33
N LEU A 684 19.48 1.14 -39.51
CA LEU A 684 19.95 1.62 -38.21
C LEU A 684 20.23 0.46 -37.26
N ASP A 685 19.35 -0.57 -37.18
CA ASP A 685 19.60 -1.77 -36.41
C ASP A 685 20.90 -2.48 -36.84
N SER A 686 21.15 -2.62 -38.11
CA SER A 686 22.41 -3.21 -38.61
C SER A 686 23.63 -2.35 -38.31
N THR A 687 23.49 -1.04 -38.16
CA THR A 687 24.58 -0.10 -37.83
C THR A 687 24.89 -0.13 -36.33
N PHE A 688 23.89 0.04 -35.48
CA PHE A 688 24.08 0.19 -34.04
C PHE A 688 24.09 -1.17 -33.29
N CYS A 689 23.38 -2.16 -33.81
CA CYS A 689 23.27 -3.52 -33.25
C CYS A 689 22.87 -3.55 -31.76
N VAL A 690 22.01 -2.61 -31.32
CA VAL A 690 21.56 -2.49 -29.95
C VAL A 690 20.20 -3.17 -29.82
N ARG A 691 20.16 -4.31 -29.10
CA ARG A 691 18.94 -5.11 -28.90
C ARG A 691 18.62 -5.34 -27.44
N SER A 692 19.53 -4.95 -26.56
CA SER A 692 19.39 -5.13 -25.11
C SER A 692 19.97 -3.94 -24.35
N LYS A 693 19.67 -3.89 -23.06
CA LYS A 693 20.30 -2.97 -22.12
C LYS A 693 21.84 -3.03 -22.21
N ASP A 694 22.38 -4.25 -22.24
CA ASP A 694 23.83 -4.45 -22.23
C ASP A 694 24.49 -3.97 -23.53
N ASP A 695 23.83 -4.17 -24.67
CA ASP A 695 24.29 -3.61 -25.95
C ASP A 695 24.27 -2.08 -25.92
N PHE A 696 23.22 -1.48 -25.32
CA PHE A 696 23.11 -0.05 -25.19
C PHE A 696 24.25 0.54 -24.33
N PHE A 697 24.53 -0.01 -23.16
CA PHE A 697 25.61 0.49 -22.32
C PHE A 697 27.00 0.20 -22.92
N ARG A 698 27.18 -0.90 -23.64
CA ARG A 698 28.40 -1.15 -24.42
C ARG A 698 28.61 -0.10 -25.53
N LEU A 699 27.52 0.29 -26.21
CA LEU A 699 27.58 1.39 -27.19
C LEU A 699 28.06 2.68 -26.53
N LEU A 700 27.55 3.05 -25.35
CA LEU A 700 27.93 4.26 -24.62
C LEU A 700 29.40 4.22 -24.14
N THR A 701 29.96 3.05 -23.87
CA THR A 701 31.31 2.86 -23.35
C THR A 701 32.37 2.56 -24.38
N GLY A 702 32.04 2.69 -25.68
CA GLY A 702 33.00 2.67 -26.75
C GLY A 702 33.00 1.44 -27.69
N GLN A 703 31.90 0.65 -27.68
CA GLN A 703 31.71 -0.40 -28.67
C GLN A 703 31.73 0.21 -30.08
N LYS A 704 32.46 -0.42 -31.02
CA LYS A 704 32.46 -0.02 -32.40
C LYS A 704 31.15 -0.38 -33.08
N ILE A 705 30.65 0.54 -33.87
CA ILE A 705 29.47 0.38 -34.74
C ILE A 705 29.89 0.27 -36.20
N MET A 706 29.04 -0.36 -37.00
CA MET A 706 29.30 -0.43 -38.45
C MET A 706 28.69 0.82 -39.11
N ASN A 707 29.51 1.61 -39.78
CA ASN A 707 29.01 2.78 -40.49
C ASN A 707 28.28 2.40 -41.81
N VAL A 708 27.80 3.40 -42.51
CA VAL A 708 27.08 3.21 -43.79
C VAL A 708 27.96 2.61 -44.90
N ASP A 709 29.28 2.74 -44.77
CA ASP A 709 30.30 2.25 -45.75
C ASP A 709 30.89 0.88 -45.30
N ASP A 710 30.22 0.15 -44.42
CA ASP A 710 30.62 -1.16 -43.86
C ASP A 710 31.98 -1.14 -43.13
N LYS A 711 32.36 0.00 -42.53
CA LYS A 711 33.58 0.16 -41.72
C LYS A 711 33.21 0.23 -40.23
N PHE A 712 33.98 -0.44 -39.38
CA PHE A 712 33.86 -0.31 -37.95
C PHE A 712 34.45 1.01 -37.46
N ILE A 713 33.62 1.86 -36.86
CA ILE A 713 34.01 3.14 -36.28
C ILE A 713 33.51 3.22 -34.84
N SER A 714 34.14 4.06 -34.02
CA SER A 714 33.63 4.36 -32.69
C SER A 714 32.37 5.24 -32.77
N ILE A 715 31.56 5.28 -31.70
CA ILE A 715 30.43 6.21 -31.63
C ILE A 715 30.87 7.67 -31.71
N GLU A 716 32.07 7.98 -31.19
CA GLU A 716 32.66 9.32 -31.32
C GLU A 716 32.99 9.66 -32.76
N GLU A 717 33.65 8.76 -33.50
CA GLU A 717 33.90 8.95 -34.94
C GLU A 717 32.60 9.09 -35.72
N PHE A 718 31.52 8.38 -35.31
CA PHE A 718 30.22 8.55 -35.91
C PHE A 718 29.67 9.97 -35.68
N PHE A 719 29.81 10.52 -34.47
CA PHE A 719 29.38 11.88 -34.20
C PHE A 719 30.11 12.95 -35.02
N TRP A 720 31.33 12.69 -35.49
CA TRP A 720 32.09 13.64 -36.32
C TRP A 720 31.77 13.55 -37.83
N LYS A 721 30.87 12.65 -38.26
CA LYS A 721 30.44 12.52 -39.66
C LYS A 721 29.23 13.41 -39.93
N ASP A 722 29.44 14.66 -40.31
CA ASP A 722 28.36 15.65 -40.55
C ASP A 722 27.28 15.14 -41.52
N GLU A 723 27.66 14.32 -42.50
CA GLU A 723 26.77 13.76 -43.50
C GLU A 723 25.71 12.79 -42.93
N TYR A 724 25.91 12.26 -41.71
CA TYR A 724 25.00 11.33 -41.09
C TYR A 724 23.86 12.01 -40.35
N PHE A 725 23.90 13.36 -40.22
CA PHE A 725 22.93 14.09 -39.40
C PHE A 725 22.14 15.12 -40.21
N ASN A 726 20.90 15.35 -39.79
CA ASN A 726 20.15 16.54 -40.13
C ASN A 726 20.70 17.76 -39.37
N GLN A 727 20.27 18.96 -39.72
CA GLN A 727 20.65 20.17 -38.99
C GLN A 727 20.29 20.02 -37.49
N GLY A 728 21.30 20.07 -36.62
CA GLY A 728 21.13 19.86 -35.16
C GLY A 728 21.07 18.39 -34.72
N GLY A 729 20.85 17.45 -35.63
CA GLY A 729 20.63 16.02 -35.30
C GLY A 729 21.75 15.35 -34.52
N ARG A 730 23.01 15.80 -34.71
CA ARG A 730 24.15 15.33 -33.91
C ARG A 730 23.92 15.55 -32.41
N TYR A 731 23.54 16.76 -32.02
CA TYR A 731 23.35 17.14 -30.63
C TYR A 731 22.10 16.47 -30.06
N GLU A 732 21.05 16.35 -30.88
CA GLU A 732 19.84 15.60 -30.49
C GLU A 732 20.16 14.14 -30.26
N LEU A 733 20.99 13.49 -31.07
CA LEU A 733 21.39 12.10 -30.85
C LEU A 733 22.22 11.92 -29.60
N ILE A 734 23.20 12.80 -29.37
CA ILE A 734 24.01 12.73 -28.14
C ILE A 734 23.11 12.92 -26.90
N ASN A 735 22.23 13.92 -26.95
CA ASN A 735 21.26 14.11 -25.84
C ASN A 735 20.32 12.90 -25.68
N TYR A 736 19.86 12.30 -26.76
CA TYR A 736 19.02 11.12 -26.74
C TYR A 736 19.70 9.91 -26.09
N LEU A 737 20.98 9.70 -26.41
CA LEU A 737 21.74 8.55 -25.90
C LEU A 737 22.23 8.71 -24.45
N PHE A 738 22.49 9.94 -24.00
CA PHE A 738 23.16 10.16 -22.70
C PHE A 738 22.29 10.86 -21.67
N SER A 739 21.21 11.55 -22.03
CA SER A 739 20.33 12.18 -21.05
C SER A 739 19.44 11.15 -20.35
N PRO A 740 19.45 11.08 -19.01
CA PRO A 740 18.57 10.20 -18.24
C PRO A 740 17.09 10.37 -18.59
N GLU A 741 16.66 11.61 -18.89
CA GLU A 741 15.27 11.91 -19.25
C GLU A 741 14.85 11.25 -20.56
N ASN A 742 15.76 11.16 -21.53
CA ASN A 742 15.50 10.48 -22.79
C ASN A 742 15.65 8.96 -22.67
N ILE A 743 16.68 8.50 -21.94
CA ILE A 743 16.96 7.07 -21.76
C ILE A 743 15.75 6.36 -21.12
N LYS A 744 15.09 6.96 -20.13
CA LYS A 744 13.90 6.38 -19.49
C LYS A 744 12.71 6.16 -20.44
N SER A 745 12.70 6.79 -21.60
CA SER A 745 11.65 6.59 -22.61
C SER A 745 11.70 5.21 -23.26
N PHE A 746 12.87 4.59 -23.36
CA PHE A 746 13.10 3.28 -23.96
C PHE A 746 13.78 2.26 -23.04
N LEU A 747 14.33 2.69 -21.90
CA LEU A 747 14.95 1.84 -20.89
C LEU A 747 14.33 2.16 -19.53
N TYR A 748 13.51 1.25 -19.02
CA TYR A 748 12.77 1.44 -17.77
C TYR A 748 12.66 0.15 -16.98
N ILE A 749 12.30 0.29 -15.70
CA ILE A 749 12.17 -0.85 -14.78
C ILE A 749 10.71 -1.21 -14.66
N ASN A 750 10.42 -2.49 -14.81
CA ASN A 750 9.12 -3.09 -14.60
C ASN A 750 9.15 -3.96 -13.33
N ALA A 751 8.08 -3.92 -12.57
CA ALA A 751 7.76 -4.94 -11.58
C ALA A 751 6.90 -6.00 -12.29
N GLU A 752 7.52 -7.09 -12.68
CA GLU A 752 6.81 -8.23 -13.27
C GLU A 752 6.35 -9.17 -12.18
N PHE A 753 5.18 -9.76 -12.37
CA PHE A 753 4.66 -10.72 -11.42
C PHE A 753 4.16 -12.00 -12.08
N THR A 754 4.17 -13.06 -11.29
CA THR A 754 3.48 -14.31 -11.61
C THR A 754 2.47 -14.63 -10.51
N TYR A 755 1.36 -15.21 -10.90
CA TYR A 755 0.35 -15.74 -10.00
C TYR A 755 0.11 -17.21 -10.34
N LYS A 756 0.27 -18.11 -9.35
CA LYS A 756 0.25 -19.57 -9.55
C LYS A 756 1.18 -19.99 -10.69
N ALA A 757 2.41 -19.46 -10.68
CA ALA A 757 3.46 -19.68 -11.68
C ALA A 757 3.08 -19.25 -13.12
N LYS A 758 1.98 -18.51 -13.33
CA LYS A 758 1.60 -17.98 -14.64
C LYS A 758 1.99 -16.50 -14.74
N PRO A 759 2.66 -16.07 -15.82
CA PRO A 759 2.99 -14.65 -16.02
C PRO A 759 1.72 -13.84 -16.34
N VAL A 760 1.77 -12.53 -16.07
CA VAL A 760 0.64 -11.60 -16.16
C VAL A 760 -0.13 -11.65 -17.48
N ASN A 761 0.57 -11.81 -18.59
CA ASN A 761 -0.03 -11.87 -19.93
C ASN A 761 -0.86 -13.14 -20.20
N LYS A 762 -0.71 -14.18 -19.36
CA LYS A 762 -1.49 -15.43 -19.41
C LYS A 762 -2.61 -15.50 -18.37
N LEU A 763 -2.74 -14.47 -17.53
CA LEU A 763 -3.79 -14.39 -16.51
C LEU A 763 -5.09 -13.82 -17.07
N SER A 764 -6.23 -14.35 -16.63
CA SER A 764 -7.54 -13.73 -16.86
C SER A 764 -7.66 -12.40 -16.11
N VAL A 765 -8.66 -11.58 -16.44
CA VAL A 765 -8.92 -10.31 -15.73
C VAL A 765 -9.18 -10.59 -14.25
N GLY A 766 -10.02 -11.59 -13.92
CA GLY A 766 -10.27 -11.98 -12.53
C GLY A 766 -9.00 -12.43 -11.78
N GLN A 767 -8.11 -13.21 -12.42
CA GLN A 767 -6.85 -13.62 -11.81
C GLN A 767 -5.90 -12.45 -11.53
N ARG A 768 -5.88 -11.45 -12.42
CA ARG A 768 -5.10 -10.21 -12.18
C ARG A 768 -5.71 -9.40 -11.04
N GLY A 769 -7.04 -9.36 -10.97
CA GLY A 769 -7.78 -8.76 -9.86
C GLY A 769 -7.45 -9.41 -8.53
N THR A 770 -7.46 -10.74 -8.50
CA THR A 770 -7.05 -11.53 -7.35
C THR A 770 -5.65 -11.16 -6.87
N PHE A 771 -4.68 -11.18 -7.78
CA PHE A 771 -3.29 -10.78 -7.47
C PHE A 771 -3.24 -9.36 -6.86
N TYR A 772 -3.94 -8.41 -7.48
CA TYR A 772 -3.94 -7.01 -7.03
C TYR A 772 -4.46 -6.87 -5.60
N VAL A 773 -5.60 -7.50 -5.29
CA VAL A 773 -6.21 -7.44 -3.95
C VAL A 773 -5.32 -8.14 -2.92
N CYS A 774 -4.79 -9.32 -3.26
CA CYS A 774 -3.89 -10.06 -2.38
C CYS A 774 -2.63 -9.24 -2.06
N LEU A 775 -1.97 -8.66 -3.07
CA LEU A 775 -0.79 -7.82 -2.85
C LEU A 775 -1.13 -6.59 -2.01
N LYS A 776 -2.21 -5.90 -2.33
CA LYS A 776 -2.65 -4.70 -1.59
C LYS A 776 -2.93 -5.00 -0.12
N LEU A 777 -3.55 -6.13 0.17
CA LEU A 777 -3.78 -6.58 1.54
C LEU A 777 -2.50 -7.06 2.23
N ALA A 778 -1.57 -7.69 1.51
CA ALA A 778 -0.31 -8.14 2.09
C ALA A 778 0.62 -6.97 2.48
N THR A 779 0.55 -5.85 1.78
CA THR A 779 1.39 -4.67 2.09
C THR A 779 0.92 -3.88 3.30
N ASP A 780 -0.36 -3.97 3.65
CA ASP A 780 -0.94 -3.38 4.87
C ASP A 780 -2.08 -4.26 5.41
N PRO A 781 -1.78 -5.46 5.95
CA PRO A 781 -2.82 -6.42 6.29
C PRO A 781 -3.62 -6.06 7.54
N PHE A 782 -3.01 -5.36 8.50
CA PHE A 782 -3.56 -5.10 9.82
C PHE A 782 -3.54 -3.62 10.21
N GLY A 783 -3.42 -2.75 9.24
CA GLY A 783 -3.34 -1.31 9.45
C GLY A 783 -4.69 -0.62 9.51
N SER A 784 -4.83 0.36 8.68
CA SER A 784 -5.98 1.23 8.52
C SER A 784 -7.22 0.51 7.96
N PRO A 785 -8.41 1.14 7.99
CA PRO A 785 -9.62 0.58 7.40
C PRO A 785 -9.42 0.16 5.93
N PHE A 786 -10.05 -0.95 5.55
CA PHE A 786 -10.06 -1.46 4.18
C PHE A 786 -11.45 -1.26 3.57
N ILE A 787 -11.51 -0.53 2.48
CA ILE A 787 -12.74 -0.26 1.74
C ILE A 787 -12.67 -0.93 0.37
N PHE A 788 -13.69 -1.72 0.02
CA PHE A 788 -13.77 -2.37 -1.28
C PHE A 788 -15.14 -2.15 -1.92
N ASP A 789 -15.16 -1.42 -3.04
CA ASP A 789 -16.38 -1.13 -3.78
C ASP A 789 -16.60 -2.16 -4.88
N GLN A 790 -17.65 -2.95 -4.77
CA GLN A 790 -18.15 -3.96 -5.69
C GLN A 790 -17.07 -4.95 -6.20
N PRO A 791 -16.48 -5.77 -5.29
CA PRO A 791 -15.48 -6.78 -5.67
C PRO A 791 -15.94 -7.75 -6.75
N GLU A 792 -17.23 -8.01 -6.83
CA GLU A 792 -17.87 -8.93 -7.79
C GLU A 792 -17.82 -8.45 -9.25
N ASP A 793 -17.55 -7.17 -9.50
CA ASP A 793 -17.42 -6.65 -10.86
C ASP A 793 -16.04 -6.98 -11.46
N ASP A 794 -15.04 -7.15 -10.63
CA ASP A 794 -13.65 -7.37 -11.02
C ASP A 794 -13.16 -8.80 -10.77
N LEU A 795 -13.87 -9.58 -9.92
CA LEU A 795 -13.45 -10.89 -9.43
C LEU A 795 -14.49 -11.96 -9.78
N ASP A 796 -14.03 -13.19 -10.02
CA ASP A 796 -14.95 -14.30 -10.24
C ASP A 796 -15.54 -14.85 -8.92
N ASN A 797 -16.72 -15.47 -9.00
CA ASN A 797 -17.42 -16.00 -7.83
C ASN A 797 -16.65 -17.12 -7.11
N GLU A 798 -15.90 -17.93 -7.84
CA GLU A 798 -15.09 -19.00 -7.24
C GLU A 798 -14.02 -18.39 -6.34
N PHE A 799 -13.32 -17.37 -6.83
CA PHE A 799 -12.33 -16.66 -6.04
C PHE A 799 -12.96 -15.95 -4.83
N ILE A 800 -14.11 -15.30 -5.02
CA ILE A 800 -14.82 -14.65 -3.93
C ILE A 800 -15.07 -15.64 -2.79
N VAL A 801 -15.63 -16.80 -3.10
CA VAL A 801 -16.04 -17.79 -2.08
C VAL A 801 -14.84 -18.52 -1.49
N THR A 802 -13.85 -18.92 -2.32
CA THR A 802 -12.77 -19.81 -1.88
C THR A 802 -11.57 -19.08 -1.30
N GLN A 803 -11.38 -17.79 -1.62
CA GLN A 803 -10.20 -17.02 -1.20
C GLN A 803 -10.58 -15.74 -0.46
N LEU A 804 -11.45 -14.91 -1.04
CA LEU A 804 -11.73 -13.57 -0.49
C LEU A 804 -12.55 -13.63 0.81
N VAL A 805 -13.57 -14.48 0.86
CA VAL A 805 -14.38 -14.67 2.06
C VAL A 805 -13.57 -15.21 3.24
N PRO A 806 -12.78 -16.29 3.12
CA PRO A 806 -11.88 -16.73 4.19
C PRO A 806 -10.88 -15.67 4.62
N LEU A 807 -10.35 -14.90 3.67
CA LEU A 807 -9.45 -13.79 3.94
C LEU A 807 -10.12 -12.70 4.79
N PHE A 808 -11.34 -12.28 4.43
CA PHE A 808 -12.10 -11.29 5.19
C PHE A 808 -12.45 -11.77 6.59
N ASN A 809 -12.76 -13.04 6.78
CA ASN A 809 -13.04 -13.62 8.09
C ASN A 809 -11.83 -13.56 9.04
N VAL A 810 -10.61 -13.54 8.52
CA VAL A 810 -9.42 -13.35 9.35
C VAL A 810 -9.09 -11.87 9.53
N ILE A 811 -9.03 -11.08 8.46
CA ILE A 811 -8.57 -9.67 8.58
C ILE A 811 -9.54 -8.79 9.36
N LYS A 812 -10.86 -9.05 9.31
CA LYS A 812 -11.86 -8.30 10.09
C LYS A 812 -11.65 -8.36 11.60
N LYS A 813 -10.87 -9.32 12.10
CA LYS A 813 -10.48 -9.40 13.51
C LYS A 813 -9.47 -8.34 13.92
N TYR A 814 -8.70 -7.83 12.95
CA TYR A 814 -7.56 -6.94 13.16
C TYR A 814 -7.74 -5.54 12.58
N ARG A 815 -8.65 -5.38 11.61
CA ARG A 815 -8.93 -4.10 10.96
C ARG A 815 -10.38 -4.01 10.54
N GLN A 816 -10.89 -2.78 10.40
CA GLN A 816 -12.22 -2.56 9.83
C GLN A 816 -12.25 -2.89 8.33
N VAL A 817 -13.24 -3.66 7.90
CA VAL A 817 -13.50 -3.99 6.50
C VAL A 817 -14.86 -3.42 6.10
N ILE A 818 -14.89 -2.54 5.11
CA ILE A 818 -16.12 -1.95 4.57
C ILE A 818 -16.25 -2.39 3.12
N ILE A 819 -17.31 -3.14 2.80
CA ILE A 819 -17.58 -3.56 1.43
C ILE A 819 -18.90 -2.98 0.93
N VAL A 820 -18.92 -2.55 -0.32
CA VAL A 820 -20.17 -2.31 -1.07
C VAL A 820 -20.37 -3.48 -2.01
N THR A 821 -21.52 -4.13 -1.95
CA THR A 821 -21.72 -5.35 -2.76
C THR A 821 -23.18 -5.63 -3.06
N HIS A 822 -23.42 -6.37 -4.13
CA HIS A 822 -24.68 -7.02 -4.43
C HIS A 822 -24.56 -8.56 -4.46
N ASN A 823 -23.42 -9.10 -3.98
CA ASN A 823 -23.16 -10.53 -3.87
C ASN A 823 -23.45 -11.04 -2.45
N ALA A 824 -24.42 -11.97 -2.34
CA ALA A 824 -24.82 -12.55 -1.07
C ALA A 824 -23.66 -13.27 -0.34
N ASN A 825 -22.73 -13.91 -1.07
CA ASN A 825 -21.60 -14.60 -0.48
C ASN A 825 -20.68 -13.67 0.30
N LEU A 826 -20.50 -12.42 -0.16
CA LEU A 826 -19.70 -11.42 0.53
C LEU A 826 -20.36 -10.83 1.78
N VAL A 827 -21.66 -10.99 1.93
CA VAL A 827 -22.40 -10.52 3.11
C VAL A 827 -22.61 -11.64 4.12
N VAL A 828 -23.11 -12.77 3.64
CA VAL A 828 -23.54 -13.88 4.49
C VAL A 828 -22.37 -14.79 4.87
N ASN A 829 -21.59 -15.24 3.88
CA ASN A 829 -20.46 -16.17 4.15
C ASN A 829 -19.23 -15.47 4.78
N SER A 830 -19.12 -14.15 4.63
CA SER A 830 -18.11 -13.40 5.39
C SER A 830 -18.61 -13.01 6.80
N ASP A 831 -19.80 -13.43 7.16
CA ASP A 831 -20.41 -13.12 8.45
C ASP A 831 -20.28 -11.63 8.82
N ALA A 832 -20.84 -10.76 7.96
CA ALA A 832 -20.76 -9.32 8.17
C ALA A 832 -21.46 -8.91 9.46
N GLU A 833 -20.74 -8.27 10.36
CA GLU A 833 -21.28 -7.82 11.65
C GLU A 833 -22.33 -6.72 11.50
N GLN A 834 -22.23 -5.91 10.44
CA GLN A 834 -23.20 -4.89 10.14
C GLN A 834 -23.57 -4.90 8.66
N VAL A 835 -24.86 -4.81 8.39
CA VAL A 835 -25.36 -4.57 7.05
C VAL A 835 -26.04 -3.20 7.02
N ILE A 836 -25.63 -2.36 6.08
CA ILE A 836 -26.24 -1.06 5.78
C ILE A 836 -26.98 -1.21 4.47
N VAL A 837 -28.26 -0.94 4.50
CA VAL A 837 -29.14 -0.99 3.32
C VAL A 837 -29.35 0.42 2.82
N ALA A 838 -28.85 0.71 1.62
CA ALA A 838 -29.13 1.96 0.91
C ALA A 838 -30.43 1.85 0.14
N ASP A 839 -31.30 2.82 0.34
CA ASP A 839 -32.60 2.94 -0.30
C ASP A 839 -32.76 4.33 -0.91
N ASN A 840 -33.43 4.42 -2.07
CA ASN A 840 -33.67 5.67 -2.80
C ASN A 840 -35.10 5.67 -3.33
N ASP A 841 -35.90 6.58 -2.84
CA ASP A 841 -37.30 6.78 -3.25
C ASP A 841 -37.45 7.67 -4.49
N GLY A 842 -36.35 8.09 -5.11
CA GLY A 842 -36.25 9.00 -6.26
C GLY A 842 -35.95 10.45 -5.89
N GLU A 843 -36.16 10.86 -4.65
CA GLU A 843 -35.85 12.21 -4.14
C GLU A 843 -34.78 12.21 -3.04
N LEU A 844 -34.79 11.18 -2.22
CA LEU A 844 -33.98 11.11 -1.01
C LEU A 844 -33.33 9.74 -0.83
N ILE A 845 -32.03 9.76 -0.57
CA ILE A 845 -31.28 8.56 -0.21
C ILE A 845 -31.30 8.39 1.30
N THR A 846 -31.66 7.20 1.75
CA THR A 846 -31.70 6.79 3.14
C THR A 846 -30.85 5.56 3.38
N TYR A 847 -30.30 5.44 4.58
CA TYR A 847 -29.53 4.28 5.00
C TYR A 847 -30.14 3.68 6.26
N SER A 848 -30.52 2.41 6.19
CA SER A 848 -30.94 1.64 7.37
C SER A 848 -29.88 0.60 7.71
N SER A 849 -29.51 0.48 8.98
CA SER A 849 -28.43 -0.41 9.40
C SER A 849 -28.86 -1.35 10.51
N GLY A 850 -28.28 -2.54 10.53
CA GLY A 850 -28.48 -3.55 11.56
C GLY A 850 -27.58 -4.76 11.35
N ALA A 851 -27.85 -5.82 12.10
CA ALA A 851 -27.18 -7.11 11.98
C ALA A 851 -27.96 -8.09 11.09
N LEU A 852 -27.32 -9.18 10.64
CA LEU A 852 -28.00 -10.28 9.94
C LEU A 852 -29.05 -10.98 10.81
N GLU A 853 -28.99 -10.85 12.13
CA GLU A 853 -29.99 -11.34 13.09
C GLU A 853 -31.26 -10.47 13.15
N ASP A 854 -31.25 -9.27 12.54
CA ASP A 854 -32.36 -8.34 12.61
C ASP A 854 -33.49 -8.69 11.66
N GLY A 855 -34.67 -8.91 12.24
CA GLY A 855 -35.89 -9.10 11.49
C GLY A 855 -36.17 -10.56 11.09
N ASP A 856 -37.21 -10.75 10.30
CA ASP A 856 -37.68 -12.05 9.83
C ASP A 856 -38.05 -11.99 8.35
N VAL A 857 -37.55 -12.96 7.58
CA VAL A 857 -37.74 -13.04 6.14
C VAL A 857 -39.21 -13.28 5.74
N LYS A 858 -39.94 -14.06 6.55
CA LYS A 858 -41.35 -14.39 6.25
C LYS A 858 -42.28 -13.20 6.49
N SER A 859 -42.00 -12.42 7.55
CA SER A 859 -42.77 -11.19 7.83
C SER A 859 -42.27 -10.00 6.98
N GLY A 860 -41.17 -10.13 6.24
CA GLY A 860 -40.58 -9.06 5.43
C GLY A 860 -39.96 -7.92 6.25
N THR A 861 -39.65 -8.15 7.53
CA THR A 861 -39.16 -7.09 8.42
C THR A 861 -37.66 -7.18 8.65
N GLY A 862 -37.06 -6.01 8.93
CA GLY A 862 -35.66 -5.88 9.32
C GLY A 862 -34.63 -6.10 8.22
N VAL A 863 -33.33 -6.08 8.64
CA VAL A 863 -32.19 -6.19 7.72
C VAL A 863 -32.14 -7.53 7.03
N ARG A 864 -32.44 -8.63 7.73
CA ARG A 864 -32.42 -9.98 7.15
C ARG A 864 -33.38 -10.11 5.97
N ALA A 865 -34.58 -9.58 6.08
CA ALA A 865 -35.55 -9.60 4.99
C ALA A 865 -35.06 -8.77 3.78
N LYS A 866 -34.47 -7.60 4.05
CA LYS A 866 -33.88 -6.76 3.00
C LYS A 866 -32.69 -7.43 2.32
N VAL A 867 -31.80 -8.09 3.06
CA VAL A 867 -30.69 -8.89 2.49
C VAL A 867 -31.22 -9.96 1.57
N CYS A 868 -32.19 -10.76 2.03
CA CYS A 868 -32.81 -11.80 1.21
C CYS A 868 -33.49 -11.20 -0.05
N SER A 869 -34.20 -10.09 0.10
CA SER A 869 -34.91 -9.44 -1.02
C SER A 869 -33.97 -8.87 -2.06
N ILE A 870 -32.94 -8.15 -1.61
CA ILE A 870 -32.00 -7.41 -2.52
C ILE A 870 -31.00 -8.36 -3.18
N LEU A 871 -30.39 -9.27 -2.39
CA LEU A 871 -29.30 -10.10 -2.88
C LEU A 871 -29.78 -11.44 -3.48
N GLU A 872 -30.89 -11.98 -2.97
CA GLU A 872 -31.38 -13.31 -3.38
C GLU A 872 -32.67 -13.26 -4.23
N GLY A 873 -33.24 -12.07 -4.40
CA GLY A 873 -34.51 -11.90 -5.14
C GLY A 873 -35.76 -12.26 -4.32
N GLY A 874 -35.63 -12.33 -2.98
CA GLY A 874 -36.67 -12.61 -2.02
C GLY A 874 -36.84 -14.11 -1.69
N HIS A 875 -37.64 -14.36 -0.65
CA HIS A 875 -37.85 -15.69 -0.07
C HIS A 875 -38.28 -16.74 -1.12
N THR A 876 -39.27 -16.40 -1.94
CA THR A 876 -39.80 -17.33 -2.98
C THR A 876 -38.74 -17.70 -4.03
N ALA A 877 -37.88 -16.75 -4.44
CA ALA A 877 -36.83 -17.00 -5.41
C ALA A 877 -35.72 -17.88 -4.81
N PHE A 878 -35.41 -17.67 -3.53
CA PHE A 878 -34.45 -18.47 -2.79
C PHE A 878 -34.94 -19.91 -2.66
N GLU A 879 -36.15 -20.15 -2.12
CA GLU A 879 -36.74 -21.48 -2.01
C GLU A 879 -36.86 -22.23 -3.36
N ARG A 880 -37.19 -21.50 -4.46
CA ARG A 880 -37.26 -22.09 -5.78
C ARG A 880 -35.91 -22.58 -6.28
N ARG A 881 -34.82 -21.86 -5.96
CA ARG A 881 -33.45 -22.28 -6.26
C ARG A 881 -33.07 -23.52 -5.46
N GLU A 882 -33.25 -23.49 -4.13
CA GLU A 882 -32.99 -24.60 -3.22
C GLU A 882 -33.65 -25.90 -3.71
N ARG A 883 -34.97 -25.85 -4.02
CA ARG A 883 -35.69 -26.98 -4.57
C ARG A 883 -35.18 -27.46 -5.94
N LYS A 884 -34.70 -26.53 -6.81
CA LYS A 884 -34.15 -26.89 -8.12
C LYS A 884 -32.79 -27.55 -8.03
N TYR A 885 -31.98 -27.16 -7.05
CA TYR A 885 -30.68 -27.80 -6.81
C TYR A 885 -30.81 -29.13 -6.05
N GLY A 886 -31.97 -29.42 -5.46
CA GLY A 886 -32.18 -30.62 -4.66
C GLY A 886 -31.51 -30.63 -3.31
N ILE A 887 -31.28 -29.47 -2.74
CA ILE A 887 -30.65 -29.27 -1.44
C ILE A 887 -31.74 -29.19 -0.37
#